data_a901e1417d0a8684c1da01e69b278333
#
_entry.id   a901e1417d0a8684c1da01e69b278333
#
_cell.length_a   1.000
_cell.length_b   1.000
_cell.length_c   1.000
_cell.angle_alpha   90.00
_cell.angle_beta   90.00
_cell.angle_gamma   90.00
#
_symmetry.space_group_name_H-M   'P 1'
#
loop_
_entity.id
_entity.type
_entity.pdbx_description
1 polymer ?
#
loop_
_entity_poly.entity_id
_entity_poly.type
_entity_poly.pdbx_seq_one_letter_code
_entity_poly.pdbx_strand_id
1 'polypeptide(L)'
;MKKIAPDQGMLYYLISKKRPNLAQMIKKNGMIETVIVGLGGQGTRHAALMQQYGTLITAAIAPGRGGTRLLETIPIYDTVKECLAEHPHIAAASIWRHYSTAKDATIEVIEAGIPIVVLISEGIPLRDVRDILVAARKHNTLLMGGNTPGVIFPPEGIKIGMLPDVFYPQEISSESFGPKGVTIISRSGAILYHLSDALASIGIAQNAVLGVGGDGAIGSTFRDLVPLAMEYKNTDLVVVAGEIGGCQEELLAEDIKKNPKNYPKPIVALISGNHAPEGKTMGHAGAIVSPGQTYGTFQSKRQAFENAGVPVANSQYDLMKEVQIKLHDATYFNTENYYKKMKTVWDAPPEKPSWGTIITNVLPNNLIISGYALQEIIEGKGFLETAYLLVKGEFPDKITAEEMRKIAVDAATLPIPKMNRLKNEDISKTLVKYLVLDDALTQYPQEGTYGAVKKTMFCLGRTARFLSGALDTEKALEKLNGNEPFSHVMYRAITGNATVNEKQSRMIEAMIVASVDHGVTPPSAQATIIAASTRTPFEVAVAQGIGVITDVHGGAGAKAAQFFHECIEKSKKEHIDVSQSARSLMKDYIEKGKRIEGLGHRVHTKDPRRDVLWNIASQAGVAGEHIRLSKTVSALFEQVRGMNLPINVDGVIGGIVADMDLNPSIAKALFIYGRLAGLSAHYFEEISSKPVMRRINFAEAVYRGKEPRQIP
;
A
#
# COMPACT_ATOMS: atom_id res chain seq x y z
N MET A 1 -32.15 0.47 -12.12
CA MET A 1 -31.80 1.89 -11.86
C MET A 1 -32.44 2.78 -12.92
N LYS A 2 -33.24 3.76 -12.54
CA LYS A 2 -33.77 4.75 -13.50
C LYS A 2 -32.68 5.80 -13.74
N LYS A 3 -31.86 5.59 -14.76
CA LYS A 3 -31.01 6.68 -15.30
C LYS A 3 -31.92 7.73 -15.91
N ILE A 4 -31.49 9.02 -15.86
CA ILE A 4 -32.20 10.08 -16.62
C ILE A 4 -32.08 9.76 -18.12
N ALA A 5 -33.03 10.28 -18.90
CA ALA A 5 -32.94 10.18 -20.35
C ALA A 5 -31.62 10.87 -20.82
N PRO A 6 -30.84 10.28 -21.75
CA PRO A 6 -29.55 10.81 -22.16
C PRO A 6 -29.59 12.29 -22.55
N ASP A 7 -30.64 12.74 -23.22
CA ASP A 7 -30.80 14.12 -23.68
C ASP A 7 -31.05 15.13 -22.54
N GLN A 8 -31.13 14.67 -21.30
CA GLN A 8 -31.24 15.52 -20.11
C GLN A 8 -29.92 15.71 -19.38
N GLY A 9 -28.86 14.94 -19.71
CA GLY A 9 -27.59 14.91 -19.02
C GLY A 9 -26.58 15.95 -19.51
N MET A 10 -25.59 16.25 -18.64
CA MET A 10 -24.49 17.17 -18.95
C MET A 10 -23.56 16.64 -20.03
N LEU A 11 -23.24 15.32 -20.00
CA LEU A 11 -22.38 14.72 -21.02
C LEU A 11 -23.03 14.80 -22.42
N TYR A 12 -24.32 14.47 -22.49
CA TYR A 12 -25.05 14.64 -23.74
C TYR A 12 -25.03 16.09 -24.23
N TYR A 13 -25.23 17.04 -23.30
CA TYR A 13 -25.15 18.47 -23.63
C TYR A 13 -23.79 18.83 -24.22
N LEU A 14 -22.68 18.40 -23.61
CA LEU A 14 -21.33 18.62 -24.11
C LEU A 14 -21.12 18.00 -25.51
N ILE A 15 -21.60 16.77 -25.72
CA ILE A 15 -21.57 16.11 -27.03
C ILE A 15 -22.35 16.91 -28.08
N SER A 16 -23.55 17.42 -27.71
CA SER A 16 -24.39 18.19 -28.63
C SER A 16 -23.74 19.48 -29.12
N LYS A 17 -22.93 20.12 -28.27
CA LYS A 17 -22.15 21.33 -28.64
C LYS A 17 -20.99 21.01 -29.59
N LYS A 18 -20.49 19.79 -29.59
CA LYS A 18 -19.34 19.37 -30.41
C LYS A 18 -19.76 18.61 -31.67
N ARG A 19 -20.79 17.77 -31.57
CA ARG A 19 -21.30 16.91 -32.67
C ARG A 19 -22.84 16.81 -32.61
N PRO A 20 -23.56 17.84 -33.14
CA PRO A 20 -25.04 17.85 -33.08
C PRO A 20 -25.70 16.62 -33.72
N ASN A 21 -25.17 16.14 -34.85
CA ASN A 21 -25.71 14.96 -35.54
C ASN A 21 -25.58 13.69 -34.67
N LEU A 22 -24.42 13.48 -34.04
CA LEU A 22 -24.21 12.36 -33.13
C LEU A 22 -25.15 12.44 -31.91
N ALA A 23 -25.35 13.63 -31.37
CA ALA A 23 -26.29 13.85 -30.26
C ALA A 23 -27.74 13.48 -30.66
N GLN A 24 -28.18 13.78 -31.90
CA GLN A 24 -29.51 13.35 -32.38
C GLN A 24 -29.61 11.83 -32.42
N MET A 25 -28.56 11.13 -32.84
CA MET A 25 -28.54 9.66 -32.86
C MET A 25 -28.57 9.09 -31.44
N ILE A 26 -27.77 9.65 -30.50
CA ILE A 26 -27.80 9.27 -29.09
C ILE A 26 -29.20 9.46 -28.50
N LYS A 27 -29.88 10.56 -28.81
CA LYS A 27 -31.25 10.81 -28.37
C LYS A 27 -32.24 9.74 -28.87
N LYS A 28 -32.04 9.29 -30.10
CA LYS A 28 -32.87 8.23 -30.70
C LYS A 28 -32.57 6.86 -30.09
N ASN A 29 -31.32 6.54 -29.87
CA ASN A 29 -30.85 5.22 -29.40
C ASN A 29 -30.89 5.08 -27.87
N GLY A 30 -30.95 6.17 -27.14
CA GLY A 30 -30.99 6.19 -25.68
C GLY A 30 -29.68 5.83 -24.96
N MET A 31 -28.52 5.82 -25.66
CA MET A 31 -27.26 5.36 -25.10
C MET A 31 -26.09 6.26 -25.52
N ILE A 32 -25.15 6.51 -24.59
CA ILE A 32 -23.87 7.15 -24.86
C ILE A 32 -22.78 6.07 -24.83
N GLU A 33 -22.18 5.80 -25.97
CA GLU A 33 -21.16 4.78 -26.14
C GLU A 33 -19.75 5.34 -25.86
N THR A 34 -18.95 4.56 -25.14
CA THR A 34 -17.58 4.92 -24.74
C THR A 34 -16.60 3.86 -25.23
N VAL A 35 -15.43 4.28 -25.70
CA VAL A 35 -14.30 3.42 -26.03
C VAL A 35 -13.15 3.61 -25.03
N ILE A 36 -12.47 2.52 -24.69
CA ILE A 36 -11.24 2.58 -23.88
C ILE A 36 -10.03 2.30 -24.79
N VAL A 37 -9.00 3.13 -24.67
CA VAL A 37 -7.78 3.04 -25.50
C VAL A 37 -6.57 2.77 -24.62
N GLY A 38 -5.99 1.58 -24.77
CA GLY A 38 -4.88 1.09 -23.96
C GLY A 38 -5.34 0.18 -22.82
N LEU A 39 -4.96 -1.10 -22.92
CA LEU A 39 -5.35 -2.17 -22.01
C LEU A 39 -4.17 -2.70 -21.16
N GLY A 40 -3.39 -1.78 -20.59
CA GLY A 40 -2.49 -2.09 -19.48
C GLY A 40 -3.27 -2.45 -18.21
N GLY A 41 -2.58 -2.81 -17.11
CA GLY A 41 -3.23 -3.18 -15.85
C GLY A 41 -4.25 -2.15 -15.36
N GLN A 42 -3.93 -0.86 -15.43
CA GLN A 42 -4.83 0.22 -15.01
C GLN A 42 -6.03 0.36 -15.97
N GLY A 43 -5.79 0.36 -17.28
CA GLY A 43 -6.88 0.47 -18.27
C GLY A 43 -7.90 -0.67 -18.13
N THR A 44 -7.43 -1.91 -17.96
CA THR A 44 -8.32 -3.07 -17.76
C THR A 44 -9.10 -2.98 -16.44
N ARG A 45 -8.43 -2.62 -15.33
CA ARG A 45 -9.07 -2.46 -14.02
C ARG A 45 -10.16 -1.38 -14.05
N HIS A 46 -9.82 -0.21 -14.59
CA HIS A 46 -10.77 0.90 -14.63
C HIS A 46 -11.89 0.71 -15.65
N ALA A 47 -11.70 -0.08 -16.71
CA ALA A 47 -12.80 -0.49 -17.57
C ALA A 47 -13.89 -1.23 -16.77
N ALA A 48 -13.51 -2.18 -15.93
CA ALA A 48 -14.45 -2.89 -15.06
C ALA A 48 -15.19 -1.94 -14.10
N LEU A 49 -14.45 -1.02 -13.44
CA LEU A 49 -15.04 -0.03 -12.53
C LEU A 49 -15.96 0.98 -13.25
N MET A 50 -15.63 1.37 -14.48
CA MET A 50 -16.47 2.23 -15.31
C MET A 50 -17.78 1.51 -15.67
N GLN A 51 -17.72 0.25 -16.09
CA GLN A 51 -18.93 -0.56 -16.36
C GLN A 51 -19.78 -0.76 -15.11
N GLN A 52 -19.14 -1.05 -13.98
CA GLN A 52 -19.84 -1.23 -12.71
C GLN A 52 -20.61 0.04 -12.30
N TYR A 53 -20.05 1.21 -12.53
CA TYR A 53 -20.71 2.50 -12.30
C TYR A 53 -21.87 2.74 -13.26
N GLY A 54 -21.85 2.13 -14.44
CA GLY A 54 -22.92 2.21 -15.44
C GLY A 54 -22.50 2.78 -16.79
N THR A 55 -21.20 3.03 -17.02
CA THR A 55 -20.67 3.48 -18.31
C THR A 55 -20.81 2.37 -19.33
N LEU A 56 -21.40 2.65 -20.48
CA LEU A 56 -21.45 1.72 -21.59
C LEU A 56 -20.13 1.75 -22.37
N ILE A 57 -19.25 0.80 -22.07
CA ILE A 57 -18.04 0.56 -22.87
C ILE A 57 -18.38 -0.42 -23.96
N THR A 58 -18.48 0.05 -25.21
CA THR A 58 -18.86 -0.77 -26.37
C THR A 58 -17.67 -1.43 -27.04
N ALA A 59 -16.50 -0.84 -26.93
CA ALA A 59 -15.26 -1.33 -27.56
C ALA A 59 -14.01 -0.93 -26.76
N ALA A 60 -12.92 -1.63 -27.07
CA ALA A 60 -11.59 -1.29 -26.60
C ALA A 60 -10.58 -1.27 -27.77
N ILE A 61 -9.54 -0.46 -27.65
CA ILE A 61 -8.48 -0.37 -28.68
C ILE A 61 -7.15 -0.72 -28.03
N ALA A 62 -6.53 -1.76 -28.57
CA ALA A 62 -5.21 -2.21 -28.13
C ALA A 62 -4.49 -2.90 -29.30
N PRO A 63 -3.55 -2.21 -29.99
CA PRO A 63 -2.81 -2.78 -31.11
C PRO A 63 -2.15 -4.12 -30.78
N GLY A 64 -2.29 -5.11 -31.67
CA GLY A 64 -1.82 -6.50 -31.47
C GLY A 64 -2.76 -7.39 -30.63
N ARG A 65 -3.95 -6.88 -30.25
CA ARG A 65 -4.97 -7.64 -29.51
C ARG A 65 -6.33 -7.68 -30.20
N GLY A 66 -6.42 -7.17 -31.42
CA GLY A 66 -7.63 -7.21 -32.23
C GLY A 66 -8.22 -8.61 -32.33
N GLY A 67 -9.53 -8.70 -32.42
CA GLY A 67 -10.26 -9.97 -32.46
C GLY A 67 -10.40 -10.70 -31.11
N THR A 68 -9.80 -10.21 -30.02
CA THR A 68 -10.00 -10.72 -28.64
C THR A 68 -11.04 -9.90 -27.89
N ARG A 69 -11.30 -10.25 -26.61
CA ARG A 69 -12.29 -9.56 -25.79
C ARG A 69 -11.72 -9.06 -24.48
N LEU A 70 -12.13 -7.88 -24.07
CA LEU A 70 -11.92 -7.33 -22.73
C LEU A 70 -13.13 -7.71 -21.84
N LEU A 71 -12.87 -8.16 -20.61
CA LEU A 71 -13.91 -8.56 -19.65
C LEU A 71 -14.93 -9.55 -20.26
N GLU A 72 -14.46 -10.46 -21.12
CA GLU A 72 -15.21 -11.51 -21.82
C GLU A 72 -16.26 -11.01 -22.84
N THR A 73 -16.70 -9.76 -22.74
CA THR A 73 -17.83 -9.23 -23.52
C THR A 73 -17.45 -8.12 -24.49
N ILE A 74 -16.49 -7.25 -24.16
CA ILE A 74 -16.15 -6.05 -24.93
C ILE A 74 -15.16 -6.42 -26.05
N PRO A 75 -15.47 -6.19 -27.33
CA PRO A 75 -14.55 -6.46 -28.43
C PRO A 75 -13.34 -5.53 -28.39
N ILE A 76 -12.17 -6.06 -28.77
CA ILE A 76 -10.92 -5.31 -28.89
C ILE A 76 -10.57 -5.17 -30.36
N TYR A 77 -10.18 -3.96 -30.78
CA TYR A 77 -9.74 -3.61 -32.11
C TYR A 77 -8.29 -3.15 -32.09
N ASP A 78 -7.59 -3.30 -33.20
CA ASP A 78 -6.21 -2.82 -33.32
C ASP A 78 -6.15 -1.32 -33.59
N THR A 79 -7.12 -0.74 -34.28
CA THR A 79 -7.18 0.66 -34.66
C THR A 79 -8.53 1.31 -34.34
N VAL A 80 -8.53 2.65 -34.21
CA VAL A 80 -9.76 3.44 -34.02
C VAL A 80 -10.65 3.30 -35.26
N LYS A 81 -10.07 3.24 -36.44
CA LYS A 81 -10.79 3.12 -37.72
C LYS A 81 -11.60 1.81 -37.79
N GLU A 82 -10.99 0.68 -37.44
CA GLU A 82 -11.68 -0.61 -37.37
C GLU A 82 -12.83 -0.57 -36.36
N CYS A 83 -12.55 -0.02 -35.18
CA CYS A 83 -13.55 0.12 -34.12
C CYS A 83 -14.76 0.94 -34.58
N LEU A 84 -14.55 2.09 -35.22
CA LEU A 84 -15.65 2.96 -35.66
C LEU A 84 -16.39 2.43 -36.88
N ALA A 85 -15.83 1.51 -37.64
CA ALA A 85 -16.55 0.83 -38.71
C ALA A 85 -17.71 -0.03 -38.18
N GLU A 86 -17.52 -0.64 -36.98
CA GLU A 86 -18.55 -1.45 -36.32
C GLU A 86 -19.35 -0.65 -35.28
N HIS A 87 -18.72 0.37 -34.66
CA HIS A 87 -19.32 1.19 -33.59
C HIS A 87 -19.29 2.69 -33.95
N PRO A 88 -20.02 3.15 -34.96
CA PRO A 88 -19.94 4.53 -35.48
C PRO A 88 -20.52 5.58 -34.53
N HIS A 89 -21.12 5.17 -33.42
CA HIS A 89 -21.82 6.05 -32.47
C HIS A 89 -21.04 6.34 -31.18
N ILE A 90 -19.77 5.89 -31.10
CA ILE A 90 -18.91 6.17 -29.97
C ILE A 90 -18.76 7.69 -29.81
N ALA A 91 -19.13 8.18 -28.61
CA ALA A 91 -19.16 9.60 -28.31
C ALA A 91 -18.09 10.03 -27.28
N ALA A 92 -17.49 9.10 -26.59
CA ALA A 92 -16.45 9.39 -25.62
C ALA A 92 -15.31 8.36 -25.66
N ALA A 93 -14.10 8.78 -25.37
CA ALA A 93 -12.93 7.92 -25.28
C ALA A 93 -12.14 8.18 -24.00
N SER A 94 -11.62 7.10 -23.40
CA SER A 94 -10.71 7.15 -22.26
C SER A 94 -9.34 6.61 -22.65
N ILE A 95 -8.27 7.43 -22.55
CA ILE A 95 -6.92 7.11 -23.02
C ILE A 95 -6.03 6.68 -21.85
N TRP A 96 -5.54 5.43 -21.89
CA TRP A 96 -4.72 4.77 -20.87
C TRP A 96 -3.36 4.31 -21.42
N ARG A 97 -2.70 5.17 -22.15
CA ARG A 97 -1.42 4.85 -22.79
C ARG A 97 -0.27 5.42 -21.99
N HIS A 98 0.88 4.75 -22.03
CA HIS A 98 2.11 5.32 -21.47
C HIS A 98 2.44 6.64 -22.20
N TYR A 99 3.03 7.61 -21.50
CA TYR A 99 3.32 8.95 -22.05
C TYR A 99 4.02 8.93 -23.42
N SER A 100 4.88 7.94 -23.66
CA SER A 100 5.63 7.81 -24.93
C SER A 100 4.78 7.42 -26.14
N THR A 101 3.58 6.90 -25.93
CA THR A 101 2.63 6.48 -26.99
C THR A 101 1.26 7.14 -26.84
N ALA A 102 1.10 8.01 -25.86
CA ALA A 102 -0.17 8.69 -25.58
C ALA A 102 -0.53 9.69 -26.68
N LYS A 103 0.46 10.38 -27.26
CA LYS A 103 0.24 11.34 -28.34
C LYS A 103 -0.47 10.70 -29.52
N ASP A 104 0.12 9.67 -30.10
CA ASP A 104 -0.38 9.06 -31.35
C ASP A 104 -1.76 8.48 -31.14
N ALA A 105 -1.98 7.76 -30.03
CA ALA A 105 -3.29 7.21 -29.69
C ALA A 105 -4.35 8.31 -29.47
N THR A 106 -3.98 9.43 -28.85
CA THR A 106 -4.91 10.53 -28.61
C THR A 106 -5.26 11.26 -29.90
N ILE A 107 -4.29 11.51 -30.76
CA ILE A 107 -4.51 12.16 -32.07
C ILE A 107 -5.38 11.27 -32.95
N GLU A 108 -5.13 9.95 -33.03
CA GLU A 108 -5.95 9.01 -33.78
C GLU A 108 -7.44 9.09 -33.38
N VAL A 109 -7.73 9.10 -32.07
CA VAL A 109 -9.09 9.22 -31.53
C VAL A 109 -9.73 10.58 -31.89
N ILE A 110 -8.97 11.66 -31.78
CA ILE A 110 -9.44 13.02 -32.11
C ILE A 110 -9.74 13.15 -33.61
N GLU A 111 -8.83 12.70 -34.46
CA GLU A 111 -8.97 12.76 -35.93
C GLU A 111 -10.11 11.87 -36.44
N ALA A 112 -10.40 10.78 -35.75
CA ALA A 112 -11.57 9.94 -36.00
C ALA A 112 -12.91 10.60 -35.64
N GLY A 113 -12.87 11.79 -35.01
CA GLY A 113 -14.05 12.63 -34.78
C GLY A 113 -14.78 12.37 -33.45
N ILE A 114 -14.21 11.64 -32.51
CA ILE A 114 -14.83 11.42 -31.18
C ILE A 114 -14.84 12.75 -30.41
N PRO A 115 -16.02 13.23 -29.96
CA PRO A 115 -16.14 14.59 -29.42
C PRO A 115 -15.58 14.79 -28.02
N ILE A 116 -15.58 13.75 -27.18
CA ILE A 116 -15.14 13.82 -25.78
C ILE A 116 -13.98 12.87 -25.59
N VAL A 117 -12.83 13.38 -25.20
CA VAL A 117 -11.60 12.59 -24.98
C VAL A 117 -11.07 12.88 -23.58
N VAL A 118 -10.83 11.83 -22.81
CA VAL A 118 -10.29 11.87 -21.44
C VAL A 118 -8.90 11.24 -21.44
N LEU A 119 -7.87 12.07 -21.35
CA LEU A 119 -6.46 11.69 -21.43
C LEU A 119 -5.88 11.54 -20.03
N ILE A 120 -5.84 10.30 -19.52
CA ILE A 120 -5.40 9.97 -18.16
C ILE A 120 -3.88 10.10 -18.00
N SER A 121 -3.12 9.84 -19.06
CA SER A 121 -1.66 9.80 -19.04
C SER A 121 -1.04 11.09 -18.50
N GLU A 122 -0.06 10.93 -17.61
CA GLU A 122 0.77 12.00 -17.05
C GLU A 122 2.17 12.01 -17.69
N GLY A 123 2.87 13.16 -17.57
CA GLY A 123 4.27 13.26 -18.00
C GLY A 123 4.47 13.23 -19.51
N ILE A 124 3.46 13.55 -20.31
CA ILE A 124 3.57 13.66 -21.76
C ILE A 124 4.47 14.86 -22.08
N PRO A 125 5.50 14.69 -22.94
CA PRO A 125 6.39 15.79 -23.33
C PRO A 125 5.60 17.00 -23.86
N LEU A 126 5.98 18.21 -23.47
CA LEU A 126 5.25 19.44 -23.83
C LEU A 126 5.09 19.63 -25.36
N ARG A 127 6.07 19.18 -26.16
CA ARG A 127 5.97 19.16 -27.62
C ARG A 127 4.79 18.29 -28.07
N ASP A 128 4.65 17.11 -27.51
CA ASP A 128 3.60 16.15 -27.88
C ASP A 128 2.22 16.64 -27.40
N VAL A 129 2.15 17.25 -26.21
CA VAL A 129 0.92 17.92 -25.71
C VAL A 129 0.48 19.02 -26.69
N ARG A 130 1.42 19.85 -27.19
CA ARG A 130 1.12 20.88 -28.19
C ARG A 130 0.46 20.30 -29.44
N ASP A 131 1.00 19.20 -29.95
CA ASP A 131 0.46 18.56 -31.16
C ASP A 131 -0.96 18.00 -30.91
N ILE A 132 -1.20 17.40 -29.73
CA ILE A 132 -2.54 16.96 -29.29
C ILE A 132 -3.51 18.15 -29.21
N LEU A 133 -3.09 19.28 -28.63
CA LEU A 133 -3.94 20.48 -28.49
C LEU A 133 -4.31 21.06 -29.85
N VAL A 134 -3.38 21.07 -30.82
CA VAL A 134 -3.64 21.51 -32.21
C VAL A 134 -4.68 20.59 -32.85
N ALA A 135 -4.53 19.26 -32.72
CA ALA A 135 -5.52 18.31 -33.24
C ALA A 135 -6.90 18.50 -32.58
N ALA A 136 -6.97 18.63 -31.25
CA ALA A 136 -8.23 18.83 -30.53
C ALA A 136 -8.98 20.09 -30.99
N ARG A 137 -8.28 21.20 -31.17
CA ARG A 137 -8.86 22.44 -31.70
C ARG A 137 -9.34 22.28 -33.13
N LYS A 138 -8.51 21.72 -34.00
CA LYS A 138 -8.83 21.49 -35.42
C LYS A 138 -10.09 20.62 -35.58
N HIS A 139 -10.23 19.61 -34.77
CA HIS A 139 -11.35 18.67 -34.83
C HIS A 139 -12.50 18.99 -33.87
N ASN A 140 -12.50 20.18 -33.22
CA ASN A 140 -13.52 20.59 -32.25
C ASN A 140 -13.83 19.52 -31.20
N THR A 141 -12.78 18.89 -30.64
CA THR A 141 -12.87 17.86 -29.60
C THR A 141 -12.71 18.49 -28.22
N LEU A 142 -13.52 18.12 -27.26
CA LEU A 142 -13.37 18.49 -25.85
C LEU A 142 -12.40 17.49 -25.21
N LEU A 143 -11.18 17.93 -24.94
CA LEU A 143 -10.12 17.12 -24.37
C LEU A 143 -9.94 17.42 -22.88
N MET A 144 -10.16 16.46 -22.00
CA MET A 144 -9.87 16.52 -20.57
C MET A 144 -8.50 15.88 -20.32
N GLY A 145 -7.57 16.60 -19.68
CA GLY A 145 -6.20 16.11 -19.42
C GLY A 145 -5.16 16.80 -20.33
N GLY A 146 -3.81 16.47 -20.37
CA GLY A 146 -3.15 15.35 -19.65
C GLY A 146 -3.17 15.41 -18.12
N ASN A 147 -2.85 14.26 -17.59
CA ASN A 147 -2.81 14.04 -16.16
C ASN A 147 -4.14 14.35 -15.45
N THR A 148 -5.24 13.78 -15.98
CA THR A 148 -6.56 13.93 -15.36
C THR A 148 -6.99 12.64 -14.65
N PRO A 149 -7.68 12.75 -13.50
CA PRO A 149 -8.31 11.59 -12.88
C PRO A 149 -9.58 11.15 -13.64
N GLY A 150 -10.04 11.95 -14.61
CA GLY A 150 -11.24 11.70 -15.39
C GLY A 150 -12.43 12.59 -15.03
N VAL A 151 -13.60 12.12 -15.42
CA VAL A 151 -14.88 12.84 -15.28
C VAL A 151 -15.99 11.89 -14.80
N ILE A 152 -16.95 12.42 -14.04
CA ILE A 152 -18.16 11.69 -13.64
C ILE A 152 -19.38 12.56 -13.90
N PHE A 153 -20.43 11.92 -14.45
CA PHE A 153 -21.75 12.51 -14.67
C PHE A 153 -22.77 11.69 -13.89
N PRO A 154 -22.97 12.00 -12.59
CA PRO A 154 -23.77 11.15 -11.71
C PRO A 154 -25.21 10.91 -12.19
N PRO A 155 -25.96 11.92 -12.69
CA PRO A 155 -27.34 11.70 -13.16
C PRO A 155 -27.41 10.73 -14.35
N GLU A 156 -26.41 10.70 -15.20
CA GLU A 156 -26.33 9.83 -16.37
C GLU A 156 -25.79 8.44 -16.02
N GLY A 157 -25.18 8.28 -14.85
CA GLY A 157 -24.49 7.06 -14.43
C GLY A 157 -23.28 6.77 -15.30
N ILE A 158 -22.53 7.80 -15.69
CA ILE A 158 -21.36 7.68 -16.54
C ILE A 158 -20.13 8.20 -15.81
N LYS A 159 -19.11 7.36 -15.78
CA LYS A 159 -17.78 7.63 -15.27
C LYS A 159 -16.75 7.33 -16.36
N ILE A 160 -15.84 8.25 -16.63
CA ILE A 160 -14.77 8.07 -17.61
C ILE A 160 -13.45 8.43 -16.93
N GLY A 161 -12.66 7.43 -16.56
CA GLY A 161 -11.39 7.62 -15.85
C GLY A 161 -11.32 6.88 -14.52
N MET A 162 -10.43 7.35 -13.63
CA MET A 162 -10.09 6.70 -12.36
C MET A 162 -10.75 7.33 -11.12
N LEU A 163 -11.54 8.41 -11.27
CA LEU A 163 -12.18 9.06 -10.12
C LEU A 163 -12.94 8.04 -9.27
N PRO A 164 -12.82 8.06 -7.94
CA PRO A 164 -13.61 7.22 -7.06
C PRO A 164 -15.11 7.54 -7.21
N ASP A 165 -15.93 6.52 -7.39
CA ASP A 165 -17.39 6.67 -7.54
C ASP A 165 -18.14 6.47 -6.22
N VAL A 166 -17.45 6.02 -5.21
CA VAL A 166 -18.00 5.83 -3.85
C VAL A 166 -18.56 7.13 -3.26
N PHE A 167 -18.02 8.28 -3.63
CA PHE A 167 -18.47 9.61 -3.19
C PHE A 167 -19.63 10.16 -4.04
N TYR A 168 -20.01 9.49 -5.13
CA TYR A 168 -21.08 9.87 -6.03
C TYR A 168 -22.03 8.70 -6.28
N PRO A 169 -22.71 8.18 -5.24
CA PRO A 169 -23.58 7.04 -5.46
C PRO A 169 -24.69 7.42 -6.45
N GLN A 170 -24.74 6.71 -7.53
CA GLN A 170 -25.72 6.90 -8.58
C GLN A 170 -27.16 6.83 -8.07
N GLU A 171 -27.37 6.02 -7.05
CA GLU A 171 -28.66 5.85 -6.38
C GLU A 171 -29.15 7.12 -5.69
N ILE A 172 -28.24 7.95 -5.18
CA ILE A 172 -28.55 9.21 -4.49
C ILE A 172 -28.85 10.33 -5.50
N SER A 173 -28.11 10.38 -6.61
CA SER A 173 -28.24 11.44 -7.60
C SER A 173 -29.44 11.24 -8.55
N SER A 174 -29.90 10.00 -8.77
CA SER A 174 -30.93 9.67 -9.77
C SER A 174 -32.34 9.59 -9.21
N GLU A 175 -32.56 9.31 -7.92
CA GLU A 175 -33.88 9.03 -7.37
C GLU A 175 -34.68 10.26 -6.99
N SER A 176 -34.05 11.40 -6.70
CA SER A 176 -34.73 12.52 -6.07
C SER A 176 -34.76 13.84 -6.87
N PHE A 177 -33.76 14.12 -7.74
CA PHE A 177 -33.56 15.50 -8.27
C PHE A 177 -33.37 15.58 -9.78
N GLY A 178 -33.37 14.48 -10.50
CA GLY A 178 -33.14 14.48 -11.93
C GLY A 178 -31.72 15.01 -12.28
N PRO A 179 -31.60 15.82 -13.35
CA PRO A 179 -30.29 16.28 -13.83
C PRO A 179 -29.72 17.52 -13.11
N LYS A 180 -30.44 18.11 -12.15
CA LYS A 180 -30.00 19.36 -11.45
C LYS A 180 -28.87 19.11 -10.48
N GLY A 181 -28.00 20.11 -10.31
CA GLY A 181 -26.93 20.06 -9.33
C GLY A 181 -25.81 21.07 -9.57
N VAL A 182 -24.74 20.90 -8.80
CA VAL A 182 -23.52 21.67 -8.90
C VAL A 182 -22.58 21.03 -9.92
N THR A 183 -21.93 21.84 -10.75
CA THR A 183 -20.80 21.38 -11.59
C THR A 183 -19.50 21.69 -10.88
N ILE A 184 -18.65 20.69 -10.64
CA ILE A 184 -17.31 20.87 -10.05
C ILE A 184 -16.26 20.71 -11.14
N ILE A 185 -15.36 21.68 -11.26
CA ILE A 185 -14.26 21.67 -12.23
C ILE A 185 -12.95 21.88 -11.45
N SER A 186 -12.01 20.93 -11.55
CA SER A 186 -10.76 20.99 -10.78
C SER A 186 -9.54 20.57 -11.60
N ARG A 187 -8.40 21.20 -11.30
CA ARG A 187 -7.08 20.77 -11.79
C ARG A 187 -6.62 19.51 -11.05
N SER A 188 -6.84 19.46 -9.75
CA SER A 188 -6.39 18.36 -8.88
C SER A 188 -7.46 17.29 -8.70
N GLY A 189 -7.09 16.02 -8.94
CA GLY A 189 -7.95 14.88 -8.70
C GLY A 189 -8.28 14.70 -7.22
N ALA A 190 -7.30 14.86 -6.34
CA ALA A 190 -7.49 14.72 -4.90
C ALA A 190 -8.49 15.77 -4.36
N ILE A 191 -8.33 17.03 -4.76
CA ILE A 191 -9.26 18.09 -4.35
C ILE A 191 -10.65 17.84 -4.93
N LEU A 192 -10.73 17.37 -6.17
CA LEU A 192 -11.98 17.10 -6.85
C LEU A 192 -12.89 16.14 -6.08
N TYR A 193 -12.37 14.98 -5.68
CA TYR A 193 -13.18 14.01 -4.94
C TYR A 193 -13.44 14.43 -3.49
N HIS A 194 -12.50 15.14 -2.82
CA HIS A 194 -12.75 15.68 -1.48
C HIS A 194 -13.88 16.72 -1.48
N LEU A 195 -13.91 17.62 -2.46
CA LEU A 195 -14.98 18.61 -2.58
C LEU A 195 -16.33 17.96 -2.89
N SER A 196 -16.34 16.94 -3.72
CA SER A 196 -17.55 16.21 -4.04
C SER A 196 -18.13 15.46 -2.85
N ASP A 197 -17.24 14.78 -2.07
CA ASP A 197 -17.65 14.14 -0.82
C ASP A 197 -18.22 15.17 0.17
N ALA A 198 -17.53 16.28 0.35
CA ALA A 198 -17.97 17.36 1.24
C ALA A 198 -19.37 17.91 0.85
N LEU A 199 -19.59 18.20 -0.42
CA LEU A 199 -20.87 18.69 -0.89
C LEU A 199 -21.98 17.62 -0.79
N ALA A 200 -21.66 16.36 -1.09
CA ALA A 200 -22.60 15.27 -0.91
C ALA A 200 -22.98 15.08 0.57
N SER A 201 -22.04 15.26 1.50
CA SER A 201 -22.28 15.12 2.95
C SER A 201 -23.30 16.11 3.50
N ILE A 202 -23.52 17.23 2.80
CA ILE A 202 -24.52 18.25 3.14
C ILE A 202 -25.74 18.25 2.21
N GLY A 203 -25.93 17.19 1.41
CA GLY A 203 -27.09 17.01 0.56
C GLY A 203 -27.05 17.78 -0.77
N ILE A 204 -25.88 18.22 -1.22
CA ILE A 204 -25.69 18.92 -2.50
C ILE A 204 -25.34 17.93 -3.61
N ALA A 205 -26.27 17.76 -4.57
CA ALA A 205 -26.04 16.92 -5.73
C ALA A 205 -25.06 17.56 -6.72
N GLN A 206 -24.25 16.71 -7.37
CA GLN A 206 -23.41 17.13 -8.49
C GLN A 206 -23.96 16.60 -9.81
N ASN A 207 -24.08 17.47 -10.80
CA ASN A 207 -24.49 17.07 -12.14
C ASN A 207 -23.31 16.71 -13.05
N ALA A 208 -22.13 17.27 -12.76
CA ALA A 208 -20.87 16.91 -13.39
C ALA A 208 -19.68 17.18 -12.47
N VAL A 209 -18.70 16.31 -12.52
CA VAL A 209 -17.44 16.39 -11.78
C VAL A 209 -16.31 16.22 -12.80
N LEU A 210 -15.61 17.31 -13.10
CA LEU A 210 -14.72 17.42 -14.26
C LEU A 210 -13.28 17.66 -13.82
N GLY A 211 -12.39 16.70 -14.05
CA GLY A 211 -10.97 16.84 -13.88
C GLY A 211 -10.32 17.39 -15.15
N VAL A 212 -9.77 18.62 -15.09
CA VAL A 212 -9.11 19.22 -16.27
C VAL A 212 -7.65 18.79 -16.43
N GLY A 213 -7.01 18.34 -15.36
CA GLY A 213 -5.63 17.86 -15.36
C GLY A 213 -4.63 18.79 -14.68
N GLY A 214 -3.55 18.17 -14.15
CA GLY A 214 -2.50 18.84 -13.36
C GLY A 214 -1.21 19.15 -14.11
N ASP A 215 -1.09 18.80 -15.39
CA ASP A 215 0.10 19.11 -16.20
C ASP A 215 0.20 20.60 -16.51
N GLY A 216 1.39 21.08 -16.88
CA GLY A 216 1.64 22.48 -17.19
C GLY A 216 0.89 22.98 -18.43
N ALA A 217 0.56 22.08 -19.37
CA ALA A 217 -0.34 22.31 -20.50
C ALA A 217 -1.39 21.19 -20.54
N ILE A 218 -2.66 21.60 -20.59
CA ILE A 218 -3.81 20.69 -20.57
C ILE A 218 -4.75 20.98 -21.73
N GLY A 219 -5.67 20.06 -21.98
CA GLY A 219 -6.69 20.16 -23.02
C GLY A 219 -7.66 21.32 -22.80
N SER A 220 -8.82 20.99 -22.25
CA SER A 220 -9.85 21.98 -21.92
C SER A 220 -9.53 22.67 -20.60
N THR A 221 -9.60 23.99 -20.60
CA THR A 221 -9.32 24.84 -19.44
C THR A 221 -10.61 25.27 -18.70
N PHE A 222 -10.47 25.97 -17.60
CA PHE A 222 -11.63 26.59 -16.93
C PHE A 222 -12.41 27.49 -17.88
N ARG A 223 -11.75 28.25 -18.76
CA ARG A 223 -12.42 29.15 -19.74
C ARG A 223 -13.20 28.38 -20.80
N ASP A 224 -12.85 27.13 -21.07
CA ASP A 224 -13.60 26.29 -22.02
C ASP A 224 -14.81 25.63 -21.37
N LEU A 225 -14.72 25.26 -20.08
CA LEU A 225 -15.72 24.42 -19.41
C LEU A 225 -16.74 25.22 -18.57
N VAL A 226 -16.29 26.29 -17.88
CA VAL A 226 -17.19 27.09 -17.04
C VAL A 226 -18.32 27.72 -17.86
N PRO A 227 -18.11 28.33 -19.04
CA PRO A 227 -19.20 28.82 -19.88
C PRO A 227 -20.18 27.71 -20.31
N LEU A 228 -19.70 26.53 -20.65
CA LEU A 228 -20.57 25.38 -20.97
C LEU A 228 -21.42 24.94 -19.79
N ALA A 229 -20.84 24.96 -18.57
CA ALA A 229 -21.59 24.69 -17.34
C ALA A 229 -22.64 25.78 -17.07
N MET A 230 -22.33 27.05 -17.36
CA MET A 230 -23.27 28.16 -17.24
C MET A 230 -24.46 28.05 -18.18
N GLU A 231 -24.22 27.62 -19.41
CA GLU A 231 -25.27 27.42 -20.42
C GLU A 231 -26.15 26.20 -20.12
N TYR A 232 -25.60 25.15 -19.48
CA TYR A 232 -26.37 23.95 -19.19
C TYR A 232 -27.46 24.22 -18.15
N LYS A 233 -28.72 24.10 -18.57
CA LYS A 233 -29.91 24.55 -17.79
C LYS A 233 -30.01 23.94 -16.38
N ASN A 234 -29.45 22.76 -16.17
CA ASN A 234 -29.54 22.03 -14.90
C ASN A 234 -28.33 22.22 -13.99
N THR A 235 -27.35 23.04 -14.35
CA THR A 235 -26.33 23.53 -13.42
C THR A 235 -26.89 24.70 -12.61
N ASP A 236 -26.88 24.59 -11.30
CA ASP A 236 -27.36 25.66 -10.42
C ASP A 236 -26.20 26.53 -9.90
N LEU A 237 -25.01 25.96 -9.78
CA LEU A 237 -23.79 26.62 -9.32
C LEU A 237 -22.56 25.92 -9.91
N VAL A 238 -21.47 26.66 -10.12
CA VAL A 238 -20.16 26.09 -10.53
C VAL A 238 -19.16 26.26 -9.41
N VAL A 239 -18.48 25.15 -9.05
CA VAL A 239 -17.30 25.17 -8.16
C VAL A 239 -16.05 25.07 -9.01
N VAL A 240 -15.12 26.00 -8.84
CA VAL A 240 -13.81 26.02 -9.49
C VAL A 240 -12.74 25.74 -8.45
N ALA A 241 -12.05 24.61 -8.57
CA ALA A 241 -10.94 24.25 -7.70
C ALA A 241 -9.61 24.37 -8.44
N GLY A 242 -8.89 25.44 -8.17
CA GLY A 242 -7.58 25.75 -8.75
C GLY A 242 -6.42 25.43 -7.82
N GLU A 243 -5.23 25.62 -8.32
CA GLU A 243 -3.97 25.46 -7.59
C GLU A 243 -2.92 26.46 -8.06
N ILE A 244 -1.85 26.61 -7.31
CA ILE A 244 -0.71 27.45 -7.72
C ILE A 244 -0.13 26.98 -9.06
N GLY A 245 0.56 27.88 -9.74
CA GLY A 245 1.16 27.66 -11.05
C GLY A 245 0.23 27.90 -12.24
N GLY A 246 0.79 28.26 -13.37
CA GLY A 246 0.02 28.70 -14.55
C GLY A 246 -0.83 29.92 -14.28
N CYS A 247 -1.71 30.27 -15.21
CA CYS A 247 -2.56 31.48 -15.13
C CYS A 247 -4.04 31.21 -15.48
N GLN A 248 -4.50 29.99 -15.46
CA GLN A 248 -5.83 29.62 -15.93
C GLN A 248 -6.95 30.25 -15.07
N GLU A 249 -6.73 30.31 -13.76
CA GLU A 249 -7.66 30.87 -12.79
C GLU A 249 -7.77 32.39 -12.98
N GLU A 250 -6.64 33.07 -13.15
CA GLU A 250 -6.62 34.52 -13.44
C GLU A 250 -7.28 34.84 -14.77
N LEU A 251 -7.04 34.05 -15.82
CA LEU A 251 -7.66 34.20 -17.13
C LEU A 251 -9.18 33.98 -17.07
N LEU A 252 -9.67 33.02 -16.30
CA LEU A 252 -11.10 32.84 -16.06
C LEU A 252 -11.69 34.06 -15.32
N ALA A 253 -11.02 34.48 -14.26
CA ALA A 253 -11.47 35.63 -13.46
C ALA A 253 -11.55 36.93 -14.30
N GLU A 254 -10.54 37.13 -15.17
CA GLU A 254 -10.55 38.26 -16.10
C GLU A 254 -11.73 38.19 -17.09
N ASP A 255 -12.03 37.00 -17.61
CA ASP A 255 -13.17 36.81 -18.52
C ASP A 255 -14.53 37.04 -17.83
N ILE A 256 -14.69 36.53 -16.59
CA ILE A 256 -15.89 36.82 -15.78
C ILE A 256 -16.08 38.32 -15.60
N LYS A 257 -14.99 39.04 -15.27
CA LYS A 257 -15.04 40.49 -15.05
C LYS A 257 -15.40 41.28 -16.33
N LYS A 258 -14.83 40.87 -17.49
CA LYS A 258 -15.07 41.50 -18.79
C LYS A 258 -16.44 41.20 -19.37
N ASN A 259 -16.93 39.98 -19.14
CA ASN A 259 -18.12 39.42 -19.80
C ASN A 259 -19.12 38.82 -18.79
N PRO A 260 -19.57 39.57 -17.77
CA PRO A 260 -20.37 39.01 -16.66
C PRO A 260 -21.68 38.38 -17.13
N LYS A 261 -22.22 38.79 -18.26
CA LYS A 261 -23.45 38.22 -18.82
C LYS A 261 -23.30 36.76 -19.28
N ASN A 262 -22.07 36.32 -19.55
CA ASN A 262 -21.79 34.95 -19.92
C ASN A 262 -21.71 33.98 -18.70
N TYR A 263 -21.77 34.57 -17.49
CA TYR A 263 -21.65 33.83 -16.22
C TYR A 263 -22.86 34.13 -15.31
N PRO A 264 -24.08 33.78 -15.75
CA PRO A 264 -25.32 34.17 -15.06
C PRO A 264 -25.59 33.39 -13.77
N LYS A 265 -24.84 32.31 -13.51
CA LYS A 265 -25.01 31.46 -12.32
C LYS A 265 -23.86 31.68 -11.34
N PRO A 266 -24.08 31.44 -10.03
CA PRO A 266 -23.05 31.66 -9.03
C PRO A 266 -21.83 30.73 -9.26
N ILE A 267 -20.65 31.28 -8.95
CA ILE A 267 -19.36 30.55 -8.92
C ILE A 267 -18.82 30.69 -7.51
N VAL A 268 -18.25 29.57 -7.00
CA VAL A 268 -17.45 29.56 -5.77
C VAL A 268 -16.09 28.96 -6.13
N ALA A 269 -15.00 29.63 -5.74
CA ALA A 269 -13.64 29.17 -6.02
C ALA A 269 -12.95 28.66 -4.75
N LEU A 270 -12.06 27.68 -4.93
CA LEU A 270 -11.08 27.25 -3.94
C LEU A 270 -9.72 27.19 -4.62
N ILE A 271 -8.70 27.82 -4.03
CA ILE A 271 -7.33 27.78 -4.55
C ILE A 271 -6.46 27.05 -3.54
N SER A 272 -5.72 26.03 -3.99
CA SER A 272 -4.76 25.31 -3.16
C SER A 272 -3.34 25.85 -3.31
N GLY A 273 -2.50 25.64 -2.27
CA GLY A 273 -1.07 25.98 -2.31
C GLY A 273 -0.69 27.27 -1.58
N ASN A 274 -1.50 27.79 -0.64
CA ASN A 274 -1.19 29.01 0.13
C ASN A 274 0.17 28.94 0.85
N HIS A 275 0.61 27.77 1.30
CA HIS A 275 1.88 27.55 2.01
C HIS A 275 2.94 26.82 1.16
N ALA A 276 2.76 26.78 -0.15
CA ALA A 276 3.72 26.13 -1.03
C ALA A 276 5.01 26.98 -1.14
N PRO A 277 6.19 26.39 -0.95
CA PRO A 277 7.45 27.10 -1.12
C PRO A 277 7.70 27.47 -2.59
N GLU A 278 8.24 28.66 -2.84
CA GLU A 278 8.63 29.09 -4.17
C GLU A 278 9.70 28.18 -4.78
N GLY A 279 9.66 28.00 -6.10
CA GLY A 279 10.63 27.21 -6.86
C GLY A 279 10.48 25.70 -6.68
N LYS A 280 9.52 25.21 -5.90
CA LYS A 280 9.26 23.78 -5.71
C LYS A 280 7.97 23.36 -6.39
N THR A 281 8.04 22.30 -7.17
CA THR A 281 6.86 21.65 -7.76
C THR A 281 6.06 20.93 -6.67
N MET A 282 4.75 21.19 -6.61
CA MET A 282 3.86 20.67 -5.57
C MET A 282 2.82 19.72 -6.17
N GLY A 283 3.04 18.42 -6.04
CA GLY A 283 2.09 17.38 -6.46
C GLY A 283 1.91 17.19 -7.96
N HIS A 284 1.74 18.27 -8.72
CA HIS A 284 1.57 18.26 -10.18
C HIS A 284 2.69 19.02 -10.90
N ALA A 285 3.04 18.60 -12.11
CA ALA A 285 4.07 19.27 -12.90
C ALA A 285 3.76 20.76 -13.17
N GLY A 286 2.47 21.11 -13.27
CA GLY A 286 2.01 22.48 -13.45
C GLY A 286 1.89 23.31 -12.15
N ALA A 287 2.03 22.70 -10.99
CA ALA A 287 1.88 23.35 -9.68
C ALA A 287 3.22 23.88 -9.16
N ILE A 288 3.77 24.88 -9.86
CA ILE A 288 5.04 25.53 -9.50
C ILE A 288 4.93 27.04 -9.68
N VAL A 289 5.52 27.79 -8.76
CA VAL A 289 5.70 29.26 -8.85
C VAL A 289 7.19 29.54 -8.74
N SER A 290 7.76 30.20 -9.74
CA SER A 290 9.17 30.60 -9.74
C SER A 290 9.42 31.74 -8.76
N PRO A 291 10.62 31.83 -8.13
CA PRO A 291 10.96 32.95 -7.27
C PRO A 291 10.76 34.31 -7.95
N GLY A 292 10.05 35.22 -7.30
CA GLY A 292 9.75 36.56 -7.84
C GLY A 292 8.64 36.61 -8.89
N GLN A 293 7.94 35.52 -9.15
CA GLN A 293 6.80 35.48 -10.05
C GLN A 293 5.59 36.18 -9.44
N THR A 294 4.95 37.10 -10.18
CA THR A 294 3.81 37.90 -9.70
C THR A 294 2.44 37.33 -10.10
N TYR A 295 2.40 36.33 -10.97
CA TYR A 295 1.19 35.63 -11.41
C TYR A 295 1.32 34.12 -11.13
N GLY A 296 0.20 33.40 -11.14
CA GLY A 296 0.20 31.96 -10.82
C GLY A 296 0.41 31.66 -9.35
N THR A 297 0.57 32.66 -8.52
CA THR A 297 0.67 32.53 -7.05
C THR A 297 -0.71 32.32 -6.45
N PHE A 298 -0.78 31.79 -5.23
CA PHE A 298 -2.02 31.73 -4.48
C PHE A 298 -2.69 33.11 -4.37
N GLN A 299 -1.91 34.13 -4.05
CA GLN A 299 -2.42 35.49 -3.85
C GLN A 299 -2.92 36.11 -5.15
N SER A 300 -2.20 35.96 -6.27
CA SER A 300 -2.64 36.51 -7.56
C SER A 300 -3.96 35.91 -8.03
N LYS A 301 -4.12 34.59 -7.89
CA LYS A 301 -5.35 33.88 -8.26
C LYS A 301 -6.53 34.26 -7.38
N ARG A 302 -6.32 34.34 -6.07
CA ARG A 302 -7.31 34.76 -5.12
C ARG A 302 -7.79 36.16 -5.43
N GLN A 303 -6.87 37.11 -5.55
CA GLN A 303 -7.18 38.50 -5.84
C GLN A 303 -7.92 38.67 -7.18
N ALA A 304 -7.54 37.85 -8.19
CA ALA A 304 -8.21 37.89 -9.49
C ALA A 304 -9.70 37.52 -9.36
N PHE A 305 -10.03 36.42 -8.66
CA PHE A 305 -11.39 36.00 -8.45
C PHE A 305 -12.19 37.00 -7.57
N GLU A 306 -11.61 37.49 -6.49
CA GLU A 306 -12.23 38.52 -5.64
C GLU A 306 -12.55 39.78 -6.43
N ASN A 307 -11.64 40.26 -7.30
CA ASN A 307 -11.83 41.37 -8.20
C ASN A 307 -12.91 41.11 -9.28
N ALA A 308 -13.22 39.86 -9.55
CA ALA A 308 -14.29 39.46 -10.46
C ALA A 308 -15.63 39.22 -9.73
N GLY A 309 -15.69 39.45 -8.40
CA GLY A 309 -16.87 39.20 -7.59
C GLY A 309 -17.16 37.72 -7.28
N VAL A 310 -16.16 36.83 -7.46
CA VAL A 310 -16.26 35.42 -7.15
C VAL A 310 -15.70 35.18 -5.75
N PRO A 311 -16.47 34.62 -4.81
CA PRO A 311 -15.98 34.26 -3.48
C PRO A 311 -14.92 33.15 -3.57
N VAL A 312 -13.81 33.32 -2.82
CA VAL A 312 -12.73 32.36 -2.72
C VAL A 312 -12.69 31.77 -1.32
N ALA A 313 -13.04 30.50 -1.19
CA ALA A 313 -13.03 29.78 0.07
C ALA A 313 -11.58 29.54 0.56
N ASN A 314 -11.37 29.65 1.88
CA ASN A 314 -10.08 29.36 2.52
C ASN A 314 -9.89 27.88 2.84
N SER A 315 -10.98 27.14 2.93
CA SER A 315 -11.02 25.73 3.29
C SER A 315 -12.19 25.02 2.63
N GLN A 316 -12.20 23.71 2.68
CA GLN A 316 -13.33 22.89 2.28
C GLN A 316 -14.61 23.28 3.05
N TYR A 317 -14.50 23.55 4.33
CA TYR A 317 -15.63 23.97 5.16
C TYR A 317 -16.19 25.34 4.74
N ASP A 318 -15.32 26.29 4.44
CA ASP A 318 -15.76 27.61 3.93
C ASP A 318 -16.43 27.47 2.56
N LEU A 319 -15.91 26.57 1.70
CA LEU A 319 -16.53 26.29 0.40
C LEU A 319 -17.95 25.75 0.57
N MET A 320 -18.14 24.79 1.49
CA MET A 320 -19.47 24.25 1.79
C MET A 320 -20.45 25.34 2.21
N LYS A 321 -20.03 26.24 3.10
CA LYS A 321 -20.84 27.40 3.52
C LYS A 321 -21.16 28.33 2.36
N GLU A 322 -20.16 28.70 1.56
CA GLU A 322 -20.39 29.63 0.42
C GLU A 322 -21.35 29.00 -0.60
N VAL A 323 -21.24 27.68 -0.86
CA VAL A 323 -22.16 26.96 -1.73
C VAL A 323 -23.58 26.98 -1.16
N GLN A 324 -23.78 26.71 0.14
CA GLN A 324 -25.10 26.77 0.80
C GLN A 324 -25.69 28.17 0.71
N ILE A 325 -24.93 29.19 1.03
CA ILE A 325 -25.38 30.62 0.93
C ILE A 325 -25.83 30.93 -0.51
N LYS A 326 -25.02 30.57 -1.52
CA LYS A 326 -25.33 30.85 -2.92
C LYS A 326 -26.52 30.04 -3.46
N LEU A 327 -26.80 28.87 -2.87
CA LEU A 327 -27.96 28.05 -3.18
C LEU A 327 -29.16 28.29 -2.26
N HIS A 328 -29.11 29.33 -1.41
CA HIS A 328 -30.17 29.71 -0.46
C HIS A 328 -30.58 28.51 0.43
N ASP A 329 -29.56 27.78 0.97
CA ASP A 329 -29.72 26.59 1.82
C ASP A 329 -30.54 25.44 1.17
N ALA A 330 -30.66 25.45 -0.15
CA ALA A 330 -31.32 24.33 -0.85
C ALA A 330 -30.50 23.05 -0.73
N THR A 331 -31.21 21.95 -0.44
CA THR A 331 -30.65 20.60 -0.47
C THR A 331 -31.31 19.79 -1.60
N TYR A 332 -30.57 18.88 -2.20
CA TYR A 332 -31.01 18.08 -3.33
C TYR A 332 -31.46 16.69 -2.91
N PHE A 333 -30.96 16.17 -1.78
CA PHE A 333 -31.31 14.85 -1.27
C PHE A 333 -31.15 14.76 0.25
N ASN A 334 -31.78 13.73 0.86
CA ASN A 334 -31.65 13.47 2.29
C ASN A 334 -30.27 12.83 2.58
N THR A 335 -29.51 13.47 3.46
CA THR A 335 -28.16 13.05 3.84
C THR A 335 -28.10 11.72 4.59
N GLU A 336 -29.21 11.25 5.19
CA GLU A 336 -29.25 9.94 5.85
C GLU A 336 -28.91 8.81 4.87
N ASN A 337 -29.43 8.87 3.65
CA ASN A 337 -29.13 7.89 2.62
C ASN A 337 -27.65 7.92 2.21
N TYR A 338 -27.07 9.11 2.13
CA TYR A 338 -25.64 9.27 1.88
C TYR A 338 -24.82 8.61 2.99
N TYR A 339 -25.06 8.96 4.25
CA TYR A 339 -24.33 8.38 5.38
C TYR A 339 -24.52 6.86 5.51
N LYS A 340 -25.73 6.36 5.26
CA LYS A 340 -26.00 4.92 5.23
C LYS A 340 -25.18 4.21 4.17
N LYS A 341 -25.07 4.79 2.98
CA LYS A 341 -24.24 4.26 1.90
C LYS A 341 -22.74 4.35 2.22
N MET A 342 -22.29 5.49 2.72
CA MET A 342 -20.88 5.67 3.12
C MET A 342 -20.49 4.71 4.24
N LYS A 343 -21.37 4.45 5.19
CA LYS A 343 -21.13 3.43 6.21
C LYS A 343 -20.91 2.04 5.60
N THR A 344 -21.69 1.63 4.61
CA THR A 344 -21.48 0.35 3.93
C THR A 344 -20.15 0.31 3.18
N VAL A 345 -19.65 1.44 2.70
CA VAL A 345 -18.32 1.56 2.05
C VAL A 345 -17.20 1.50 3.09
N TRP A 346 -17.36 2.21 4.21
CA TRP A 346 -16.36 2.21 5.29
C TRP A 346 -16.30 0.88 6.02
N ASP A 347 -17.45 0.20 6.19
CA ASP A 347 -17.56 -1.12 6.80
C ASP A 347 -17.29 -2.26 5.80
N ALA A 348 -17.20 -1.95 4.50
CA ALA A 348 -16.84 -2.95 3.51
C ALA A 348 -15.43 -3.48 3.82
N PRO A 349 -15.26 -4.80 3.97
CA PRO A 349 -13.91 -5.33 4.10
C PRO A 349 -13.09 -4.86 2.89
N PRO A 350 -11.88 -4.38 3.09
CA PRO A 350 -11.01 -4.00 1.99
C PRO A 350 -10.97 -5.14 0.98
N GLU A 351 -10.95 -4.81 -0.32
CA GLU A 351 -10.74 -5.83 -1.39
C GLU A 351 -9.73 -6.84 -0.86
N LYS A 352 -10.11 -8.15 -0.81
CA LYS A 352 -9.29 -9.18 -0.17
C LYS A 352 -7.84 -8.96 -0.56
N PRO A 353 -7.00 -8.44 0.34
CA PRO A 353 -5.61 -8.18 -0.03
C PRO A 353 -5.01 -9.51 -0.43
N SER A 354 -4.26 -9.54 -1.51
CA SER A 354 -3.61 -10.75 -2.02
C SER A 354 -2.74 -11.45 -0.93
N TRP A 355 -2.39 -10.71 0.12
CA TRP A 355 -1.56 -11.11 1.27
C TRP A 355 -2.25 -10.89 2.61
N GLY A 356 -3.50 -11.28 2.77
CA GLY A 356 -4.22 -11.21 4.05
C GLY A 356 -3.82 -12.36 5.00
N THR A 357 -3.84 -12.09 6.31
CA THR A 357 -3.65 -13.08 7.39
C THR A 357 -4.55 -12.75 8.57
N ILE A 358 -4.97 -13.78 9.31
CA ILE A 358 -5.67 -13.64 10.60
C ILE A 358 -4.71 -13.80 11.80
N ILE A 359 -3.43 -14.09 11.55
CA ILE A 359 -2.44 -14.43 12.58
C ILE A 359 -1.94 -13.18 13.29
N THR A 360 -1.28 -12.26 12.53
CA THR A 360 -0.66 -11.07 13.12
C THR A 360 -1.06 -9.81 12.40
N ASN A 361 -1.57 -8.84 13.15
CA ASN A 361 -1.82 -7.48 12.70
C ASN A 361 -0.64 -6.58 13.09
N VAL A 362 0.02 -5.99 12.08
CA VAL A 362 1.18 -5.11 12.26
C VAL A 362 0.72 -3.66 12.14
N LEU A 363 0.68 -2.96 13.26
CA LEU A 363 0.28 -1.56 13.36
C LEU A 363 1.48 -0.68 13.73
N PRO A 364 1.47 0.62 13.43
CA PRO A 364 2.50 1.53 13.94
C PRO A 364 2.65 1.40 15.46
N ASN A 365 3.85 1.03 15.90
CA ASN A 365 4.22 0.86 17.31
C ASN A 365 3.39 -0.20 18.09
N ASN A 366 2.72 -1.10 17.38
CA ASN A 366 1.98 -2.19 17.99
C ASN A 366 2.00 -3.46 17.12
N LEU A 367 2.06 -4.63 17.76
CA LEU A 367 1.98 -5.95 17.14
C LEU A 367 0.90 -6.75 17.88
N ILE A 368 -0.12 -7.16 17.16
CA ILE A 368 -1.27 -7.89 17.70
C ILE A 368 -1.27 -9.31 17.11
N ILE A 369 -1.17 -10.32 17.95
CA ILE A 369 -1.26 -11.73 17.56
C ILE A 369 -2.61 -12.26 17.99
N SER A 370 -3.46 -12.64 17.05
CA SER A 370 -4.81 -13.20 17.32
C SER A 370 -5.60 -12.39 18.36
N GLY A 371 -5.48 -11.06 18.33
CA GLY A 371 -6.17 -10.14 19.25
C GLY A 371 -5.39 -9.76 20.51
N TYR A 372 -4.26 -10.37 20.82
CA TYR A 372 -3.43 -10.06 21.98
C TYR A 372 -2.19 -9.23 21.60
N ALA A 373 -1.85 -8.25 22.42
CA ALA A 373 -0.64 -7.45 22.21
C ALA A 373 0.61 -8.29 22.47
N LEU A 374 1.58 -8.28 21.55
CA LEU A 374 2.77 -9.14 21.66
C LEU A 374 3.59 -8.86 22.94
N GLN A 375 3.66 -7.61 23.39
CA GLN A 375 4.34 -7.28 24.65
C GLN A 375 3.74 -7.97 25.86
N GLU A 376 2.41 -8.10 25.93
CA GLU A 376 1.71 -8.83 27.02
C GLU A 376 1.98 -10.34 26.92
N ILE A 377 2.06 -10.88 25.70
CA ILE A 377 2.42 -12.27 25.47
C ILE A 377 3.86 -12.53 25.94
N ILE A 378 4.82 -11.66 25.62
CA ILE A 378 6.22 -11.77 26.06
C ILE A 378 6.32 -11.77 27.58
N GLU A 379 5.51 -10.97 28.29
CA GLU A 379 5.51 -10.90 29.76
C GLU A 379 4.87 -12.13 30.40
N GLY A 380 3.74 -12.58 29.88
CA GLY A 380 2.85 -13.50 30.59
C GLY A 380 2.79 -14.93 30.06
N LYS A 381 3.38 -15.23 28.89
CA LYS A 381 3.24 -16.53 28.24
C LYS A 381 4.57 -17.17 27.83
N GLY A 382 4.56 -18.49 27.78
CA GLY A 382 5.68 -19.28 27.27
C GLY A 382 5.66 -19.42 25.74
N PHE A 383 6.78 -19.89 25.18
CA PHE A 383 6.94 -20.01 23.73
C PHE A 383 5.98 -21.01 23.09
N LEU A 384 5.77 -22.20 23.70
CA LEU A 384 4.84 -23.18 23.13
C LEU A 384 3.39 -22.74 23.20
N GLU A 385 2.97 -22.03 24.28
CA GLU A 385 1.63 -21.45 24.35
C GLU A 385 1.43 -20.38 23.26
N THR A 386 2.47 -19.59 22.99
CA THR A 386 2.46 -18.58 21.92
C THR A 386 2.41 -19.25 20.52
N ALA A 387 3.15 -20.32 20.31
CA ALA A 387 3.10 -21.10 19.08
C ALA A 387 1.70 -21.75 18.87
N TYR A 388 1.07 -22.20 19.93
CA TYR A 388 -0.30 -22.70 19.90
C TYR A 388 -1.28 -21.58 19.48
N LEU A 389 -1.17 -20.39 20.10
CA LEU A 389 -1.98 -19.23 19.77
C LEU A 389 -1.87 -18.86 18.28
N LEU A 390 -0.65 -18.84 17.72
CA LEU A 390 -0.42 -18.52 16.30
C LEU A 390 -1.17 -19.47 15.35
N VAL A 391 -1.26 -20.76 15.69
CA VAL A 391 -1.88 -21.78 14.84
C VAL A 391 -3.40 -21.89 15.07
N LYS A 392 -3.88 -21.71 16.32
CA LYS A 392 -5.29 -21.93 16.70
C LYS A 392 -6.09 -20.67 16.89
N GLY A 393 -5.44 -19.52 17.09
CA GLY A 393 -6.11 -18.25 17.37
C GLY A 393 -6.52 -18.03 18.84
N GLU A 394 -6.25 -19.00 19.72
CA GLU A 394 -6.56 -18.97 21.16
C GLU A 394 -5.47 -19.66 21.97
N PHE A 395 -5.36 -19.37 23.26
CA PHE A 395 -4.41 -20.05 24.16
C PHE A 395 -4.91 -21.45 24.55
N PRO A 396 -3.99 -22.44 24.76
CA PRO A 396 -4.35 -23.76 25.21
C PRO A 396 -4.82 -23.75 26.68
N ASP A 397 -5.72 -24.67 27.03
CA ASP A 397 -5.92 -25.03 28.42
C ASP A 397 -4.72 -25.77 29.01
N LYS A 398 -4.72 -26.00 30.34
CA LYS A 398 -3.58 -26.64 31.03
C LYS A 398 -3.29 -28.07 30.53
N ILE A 399 -4.32 -28.84 30.18
CA ILE A 399 -4.17 -30.24 29.73
C ILE A 399 -3.57 -30.23 28.34
N THR A 400 -4.10 -29.42 27.45
CA THR A 400 -3.59 -29.27 26.10
C THR A 400 -2.17 -28.69 26.09
N ALA A 401 -1.86 -27.71 26.94
CA ALA A 401 -0.51 -27.16 27.07
C ALA A 401 0.52 -28.23 27.45
N GLU A 402 0.15 -29.11 28.41
CA GLU A 402 1.03 -30.20 28.84
C GLU A 402 1.22 -31.25 27.75
N GLU A 403 0.17 -31.62 27.01
CA GLU A 403 0.28 -32.50 25.84
C GLU A 403 1.23 -31.91 24.80
N MET A 404 1.10 -30.60 24.47
CA MET A 404 1.94 -29.93 23.51
C MET A 404 3.40 -29.84 23.98
N ARG A 405 3.62 -29.56 25.26
CA ARG A 405 4.96 -29.58 25.86
C ARG A 405 5.62 -30.96 25.69
N LYS A 406 4.90 -32.02 26.03
CA LYS A 406 5.40 -33.40 25.93
C LYS A 406 5.83 -33.72 24.48
N ILE A 407 5.00 -33.41 23.48
CA ILE A 407 5.33 -33.62 22.08
C ILE A 407 6.63 -32.89 21.71
N ALA A 408 6.81 -31.65 22.11
CA ALA A 408 8.00 -30.87 21.79
C ALA A 408 9.26 -31.38 22.50
N VAL A 409 9.13 -31.76 23.79
CA VAL A 409 10.27 -32.31 24.55
C VAL A 409 10.67 -33.69 24.01
N ASP A 410 9.71 -34.57 23.77
CA ASP A 410 10.00 -35.92 23.18
C ASP A 410 10.65 -35.79 21.81
N ALA A 411 10.19 -34.86 20.97
CA ALA A 411 10.80 -34.60 19.66
C ALA A 411 12.27 -34.13 19.76
N ALA A 412 12.60 -33.36 20.82
CA ALA A 412 13.99 -32.92 21.06
C ALA A 412 14.93 -34.01 21.51
N THR A 413 14.41 -35.16 21.97
CA THR A 413 15.27 -36.32 22.33
C THR A 413 15.69 -37.16 21.14
N LEU A 414 14.99 -37.04 20.00
CA LEU A 414 15.28 -37.85 18.83
C LEU A 414 16.64 -37.47 18.19
N PRO A 415 17.37 -38.47 17.61
CA PRO A 415 18.68 -38.22 17.00
C PRO A 415 18.60 -37.24 15.84
N ILE A 416 19.68 -36.52 15.59
CA ILE A 416 19.82 -35.61 14.45
C ILE A 416 20.09 -36.44 13.17
N PRO A 417 19.50 -36.08 12.01
CA PRO A 417 19.82 -36.71 10.74
C PRO A 417 21.32 -36.63 10.43
N LYS A 418 21.90 -37.73 9.95
CA LYS A 418 23.31 -37.78 9.55
C LYS A 418 23.53 -36.93 8.30
N MET A 419 24.38 -35.90 8.40
CA MET A 419 24.80 -35.11 7.24
C MET A 419 26.21 -34.55 7.41
N ASN A 420 26.84 -34.19 6.29
CA ASN A 420 28.12 -33.49 6.31
C ASN A 420 27.89 -32.02 6.56
N ARG A 421 28.37 -31.47 7.69
CA ARG A 421 28.35 -30.06 8.04
C ARG A 421 29.74 -29.48 7.77
N LEU A 422 29.79 -28.30 7.16
CA LEU A 422 31.04 -27.56 7.01
C LEU A 422 31.35 -26.83 8.34
N LYS A 423 32.64 -26.75 8.68
CA LYS A 423 33.07 -25.95 9.82
C LYS A 423 32.66 -24.49 9.60
N ASN A 424 32.02 -23.86 10.59
CA ASN A 424 31.47 -22.48 10.50
C ASN A 424 30.38 -22.30 9.43
N GLU A 425 29.62 -23.36 9.12
CA GLU A 425 28.47 -23.22 8.25
C GLU A 425 27.40 -22.29 8.86
N ASP A 426 26.79 -21.45 8.04
CA ASP A 426 25.69 -20.56 8.48
C ASP A 426 24.54 -21.33 9.12
N ILE A 427 24.02 -20.83 10.24
CA ILE A 427 22.98 -21.51 11.04
C ILE A 427 21.72 -21.75 10.21
N SER A 428 21.29 -20.76 9.40
CA SER A 428 20.09 -20.92 8.53
C SER A 428 20.28 -22.09 7.57
N LYS A 429 21.46 -22.18 6.92
CA LYS A 429 21.78 -23.24 5.97
C LYS A 429 21.81 -24.61 6.65
N THR A 430 22.39 -24.71 7.84
CA THR A 430 22.45 -25.94 8.63
C THR A 430 21.04 -26.41 9.02
N LEU A 431 20.20 -25.50 9.52
CA LEU A 431 18.83 -25.83 9.91
C LEU A 431 17.95 -26.23 8.72
N VAL A 432 18.09 -25.57 7.56
CA VAL A 432 17.41 -25.97 6.31
C VAL A 432 17.73 -27.39 5.94
N LYS A 433 19.03 -27.81 5.99
CA LYS A 433 19.44 -29.17 5.68
C LYS A 433 18.81 -30.19 6.65
N TYR A 434 18.84 -29.89 7.96
CA TYR A 434 18.25 -30.80 8.96
C TYR A 434 16.75 -30.95 8.77
N LEU A 435 16.01 -29.84 8.56
CA LEU A 435 14.56 -29.88 8.38
C LEU A 435 14.16 -30.72 7.17
N VAL A 436 14.86 -30.54 6.04
CA VAL A 436 14.54 -31.27 4.79
C VAL A 436 14.92 -32.75 4.87
N LEU A 437 15.95 -33.10 5.66
CA LEU A 437 16.45 -34.48 5.80
C LEU A 437 15.80 -35.26 6.97
N ASP A 438 14.88 -34.64 7.73
CA ASP A 438 14.29 -35.23 8.93
C ASP A 438 13.07 -36.10 8.60
N ASP A 439 13.28 -37.39 8.35
CA ASP A 439 12.21 -38.36 8.12
C ASP A 439 11.17 -38.38 9.26
N ALA A 440 11.60 -38.20 10.51
CA ALA A 440 10.68 -38.17 11.65
C ALA A 440 9.71 -37.00 11.56
N LEU A 441 10.17 -35.84 11.12
CA LEU A 441 9.31 -34.67 10.88
C LEU A 441 8.41 -34.90 9.65
N THR A 442 8.94 -35.41 8.57
CA THR A 442 8.19 -35.72 7.34
C THR A 442 7.01 -36.65 7.62
N GLN A 443 7.26 -37.72 8.36
CA GLN A 443 6.25 -38.76 8.67
C GLN A 443 5.29 -38.36 9.78
N TYR A 444 5.58 -37.31 10.58
CA TYR A 444 4.70 -36.89 11.66
C TYR A 444 3.36 -36.35 11.11
N PRO A 445 2.20 -36.89 11.58
CA PRO A 445 0.90 -36.55 11.02
C PRO A 445 0.55 -35.05 11.22
N GLN A 446 -0.10 -34.48 10.24
CA GLN A 446 -0.60 -33.08 10.30
C GLN A 446 -2.13 -32.99 10.20
N GLU A 447 -2.79 -34.13 10.11
CA GLU A 447 -4.25 -34.24 9.95
C GLU A 447 -4.98 -34.37 11.27
N GLY A 448 -6.32 -34.14 11.25
CA GLY A 448 -7.16 -34.20 12.44
C GLY A 448 -7.24 -32.90 13.24
N THR A 449 -8.06 -32.88 14.26
CA THR A 449 -8.48 -31.69 15.03
C THR A 449 -7.32 -30.85 15.56
N TYR A 450 -6.20 -31.47 15.92
CA TYR A 450 -5.00 -30.83 16.43
C TYR A 450 -3.76 -31.11 15.58
N GLY A 451 -3.93 -31.69 14.39
CA GLY A 451 -2.81 -32.13 13.55
C GLY A 451 -1.82 -31.01 13.25
N ALA A 452 -2.30 -29.85 12.81
CA ALA A 452 -1.46 -28.68 12.54
C ALA A 452 -0.64 -28.22 13.76
N VAL A 453 -1.28 -28.16 14.94
CA VAL A 453 -0.59 -27.77 16.18
C VAL A 453 0.43 -28.82 16.57
N LYS A 454 0.05 -30.10 16.61
CA LYS A 454 0.94 -31.20 16.99
C LYS A 454 2.17 -31.27 16.05
N LYS A 455 1.97 -31.13 14.74
CA LYS A 455 3.05 -31.04 13.76
C LYS A 455 3.98 -29.86 14.04
N THR A 456 3.40 -28.70 14.39
CA THR A 456 4.18 -27.51 14.78
C THR A 456 5.01 -27.79 16.03
N MET A 457 4.41 -28.31 17.10
CA MET A 457 5.14 -28.61 18.36
C MET A 457 6.25 -29.63 18.15
N PHE A 458 5.98 -30.66 17.36
CA PHE A 458 6.99 -31.65 16.98
C PHE A 458 8.15 -30.98 16.20
N CYS A 459 7.84 -30.12 15.24
CA CYS A 459 8.84 -29.36 14.47
C CYS A 459 9.69 -28.45 15.37
N LEU A 460 9.06 -27.75 16.35
CA LEU A 460 9.78 -26.92 17.33
C LEU A 460 10.75 -27.77 18.17
N GLY A 461 10.32 -28.93 18.65
CA GLY A 461 11.19 -29.85 19.37
C GLY A 461 12.35 -30.36 18.51
N ARG A 462 12.07 -30.83 17.30
CA ARG A 462 13.12 -31.23 16.34
C ARG A 462 14.11 -30.11 16.07
N THR A 463 13.63 -28.90 15.85
CA THR A 463 14.50 -27.75 15.56
C THR A 463 15.34 -27.33 16.77
N ALA A 464 14.86 -27.51 18.01
CA ALA A 464 15.70 -27.31 19.20
C ALA A 464 16.89 -28.29 19.19
N ARG A 465 16.64 -29.54 18.83
CA ARG A 465 17.71 -30.55 18.67
C ARG A 465 18.65 -30.19 17.53
N PHE A 466 18.14 -29.77 16.38
CA PHE A 466 18.96 -29.33 15.23
C PHE A 466 19.83 -28.11 15.56
N LEU A 467 19.25 -27.16 16.32
CA LEU A 467 19.98 -26.00 16.77
C LEU A 467 21.15 -26.37 17.68
N SER A 468 20.96 -27.33 18.59
CA SER A 468 22.06 -27.83 19.42
C SER A 468 23.18 -28.47 18.57
N GLY A 469 22.82 -29.17 17.51
CA GLY A 469 23.80 -29.70 16.53
C GLY A 469 24.50 -28.60 15.74
N ALA A 470 23.78 -27.53 15.38
CA ALA A 470 24.36 -26.39 14.69
C ALA A 470 25.32 -25.55 15.57
N LEU A 471 25.09 -25.56 16.87
CA LEU A 471 25.88 -24.79 17.88
C LEU A 471 26.91 -25.66 18.63
N ASP A 472 27.04 -26.93 18.30
CA ASP A 472 27.90 -27.90 18.98
C ASP A 472 27.61 -28.07 20.50
N THR A 473 26.31 -27.93 20.86
CA THR A 473 25.81 -28.00 22.27
C THR A 473 25.02 -29.29 22.58
N GLU A 474 25.05 -30.30 21.72
CA GLU A 474 24.22 -31.50 21.77
C GLU A 474 24.31 -32.26 23.10
N LYS A 475 25.50 -32.32 23.72
CA LYS A 475 25.71 -32.99 25.00
C LYS A 475 24.83 -32.47 26.13
N ALA A 476 24.44 -31.19 26.08
CA ALA A 476 23.57 -30.61 27.08
C ALA A 476 22.11 -31.15 27.01
N LEU A 477 21.72 -31.76 25.88
CA LEU A 477 20.40 -32.35 25.67
C LEU A 477 20.36 -33.86 25.91
N GLU A 478 21.48 -34.55 26.14
CA GLU A 478 21.52 -36.01 26.33
C GLU A 478 20.79 -36.46 27.62
N LYS A 479 20.58 -35.57 28.57
CA LYS A 479 19.96 -35.89 29.88
C LYS A 479 18.52 -35.37 29.99
N LEU A 480 17.81 -35.13 28.89
CA LEU A 480 16.41 -34.74 28.93
C LEU A 480 15.55 -35.89 29.45
N ASN A 481 14.66 -35.63 30.40
CA ASN A 481 13.85 -36.66 31.05
C ASN A 481 12.36 -36.63 30.70
N GLY A 482 11.97 -35.82 29.69
CA GLY A 482 10.59 -35.72 29.21
C GLY A 482 9.66 -34.81 30.07
N ASN A 483 10.01 -34.54 31.30
CA ASN A 483 9.16 -33.72 32.23
C ASN A 483 9.63 -32.27 32.38
N GLU A 484 10.65 -31.88 31.65
CA GLU A 484 11.23 -30.54 31.77
C GLU A 484 10.38 -29.46 31.11
N PRO A 485 10.41 -28.23 31.65
CA PRO A 485 9.90 -27.07 30.91
C PRO A 485 10.63 -26.93 29.57
N PHE A 486 9.89 -26.60 28.52
CA PHE A 486 10.50 -26.46 27.20
C PHE A 486 11.53 -25.32 27.13
N SER A 487 11.36 -24.28 27.95
CA SER A 487 12.37 -23.22 28.11
C SER A 487 13.73 -23.74 28.56
N HIS A 488 13.76 -24.82 29.36
CA HIS A 488 15.03 -25.49 29.77
C HIS A 488 15.68 -26.22 28.61
N VAL A 489 14.88 -26.88 27.76
CA VAL A 489 15.38 -27.50 26.52
C VAL A 489 16.05 -26.45 25.64
N MET A 490 15.40 -25.28 25.45
CA MET A 490 15.95 -24.18 24.68
C MET A 490 17.20 -23.58 25.29
N TYR A 491 17.20 -23.36 26.60
CA TYR A 491 18.37 -22.87 27.31
C TYR A 491 19.60 -23.78 27.08
N ARG A 492 19.43 -25.09 27.23
CA ARG A 492 20.50 -26.07 27.03
C ARG A 492 20.96 -26.11 25.56
N ALA A 493 20.00 -26.09 24.62
CA ALA A 493 20.30 -26.11 23.19
C ALA A 493 21.13 -24.90 22.75
N ILE A 494 20.89 -23.74 23.34
CA ILE A 494 21.55 -22.47 23.00
C ILE A 494 22.87 -22.28 23.74
N THR A 495 22.89 -22.52 25.05
CA THR A 495 24.06 -22.22 25.88
C THR A 495 25.04 -23.37 26.01
N GLY A 496 24.62 -24.61 25.75
CA GLY A 496 25.41 -25.84 26.01
C GLY A 496 25.52 -26.18 27.51
N ASN A 497 24.87 -25.43 28.41
CA ASN A 497 24.94 -25.66 29.84
C ASN A 497 23.88 -26.69 30.26
N ALA A 498 24.31 -27.79 30.87
CA ALA A 498 23.41 -28.81 31.39
C ALA A 498 22.60 -28.33 32.63
N THR A 499 23.19 -27.47 33.45
CA THR A 499 22.52 -26.84 34.60
C THR A 499 21.82 -25.56 34.16
N VAL A 500 20.52 -25.50 34.39
CA VAL A 500 19.70 -24.38 33.92
C VAL A 500 19.78 -23.22 34.92
N ASN A 501 20.04 -22.03 34.41
CA ASN A 501 19.81 -20.78 35.13
C ASN A 501 18.40 -20.28 34.75
N GLU A 502 17.48 -20.34 35.71
CA GLU A 502 16.04 -20.01 35.48
C GLU A 502 15.82 -18.61 34.92
N LYS A 503 16.57 -17.60 35.42
CA LYS A 503 16.46 -16.21 34.99
C LYS A 503 16.94 -16.03 33.53
N GLN A 504 18.06 -16.67 33.18
CA GLN A 504 18.57 -16.63 31.82
C GLN A 504 17.71 -17.47 30.86
N SER A 505 17.17 -18.60 31.32
CA SER A 505 16.21 -19.41 30.58
C SER A 505 14.96 -18.62 30.23
N ARG A 506 14.38 -17.90 31.20
CA ARG A 506 13.25 -17.00 30.98
C ARG A 506 13.60 -15.87 29.98
N MET A 507 14.82 -15.32 30.03
CA MET A 507 15.26 -14.27 29.11
C MET A 507 15.37 -14.80 27.68
N ILE A 508 15.97 -15.99 27.51
CA ILE A 508 16.06 -16.65 26.19
C ILE A 508 14.64 -16.91 25.63
N GLU A 509 13.73 -17.43 26.43
CA GLU A 509 12.35 -17.65 26.01
C GLU A 509 11.66 -16.34 25.62
N ALA A 510 11.84 -15.26 26.36
CA ALA A 510 11.29 -13.94 26.03
C ALA A 510 11.80 -13.40 24.68
N MET A 511 13.09 -13.57 24.38
CA MET A 511 13.68 -13.19 23.09
C MET A 511 13.12 -14.03 21.93
N ILE A 512 12.88 -15.31 22.15
CA ILE A 512 12.26 -16.23 21.18
C ILE A 512 10.82 -15.77 20.92
N VAL A 513 10.02 -15.53 21.96
CA VAL A 513 8.62 -15.06 21.85
C VAL A 513 8.56 -13.71 21.14
N ALA A 514 9.50 -12.79 21.40
CA ALA A 514 9.57 -11.50 20.70
C ALA A 514 9.81 -11.63 19.18
N SER A 515 10.30 -12.79 18.71
CA SER A 515 10.67 -13.05 17.31
C SER A 515 9.66 -13.90 16.55
N VAL A 516 8.57 -14.37 17.18
CA VAL A 516 7.69 -15.42 16.64
C VAL A 516 7.06 -15.05 15.30
N ASP A 517 6.55 -13.82 15.14
CA ASP A 517 5.93 -13.42 13.90
C ASP A 517 5.94 -11.89 13.69
N HIS A 518 5.72 -11.47 12.44
CA HIS A 518 5.56 -10.07 12.03
C HIS A 518 4.65 -9.97 10.79
N GLY A 519 3.62 -10.81 10.72
CA GLY A 519 2.65 -10.87 9.62
C GLY A 519 3.25 -11.36 8.29
N VAL A 520 2.56 -11.08 7.20
CA VAL A 520 2.88 -11.59 5.85
C VAL A 520 3.97 -10.80 5.11
N THR A 521 4.41 -9.66 5.63
CA THR A 521 5.33 -8.75 4.92
C THR A 521 6.81 -9.18 4.95
N PRO A 522 7.33 -9.90 5.97
CA PRO A 522 8.73 -10.33 5.98
C PRO A 522 9.03 -11.36 4.88
N PRO A 523 10.22 -11.34 4.26
CA PRO A 523 10.63 -12.30 3.24
C PRO A 523 10.47 -13.77 3.67
N SER A 524 10.75 -14.08 4.96
CA SER A 524 10.61 -15.45 5.48
C SER A 524 9.15 -15.93 5.47
N ALA A 525 8.19 -15.09 5.88
CA ALA A 525 6.77 -15.43 5.80
C ALA A 525 6.34 -15.59 4.33
N GLN A 526 6.74 -14.68 3.45
CA GLN A 526 6.40 -14.73 2.03
C GLN A 526 6.91 -16.01 1.37
N ALA A 527 8.18 -16.40 1.61
CA ALA A 527 8.75 -17.62 1.05
C ALA A 527 7.97 -18.88 1.48
N THR A 528 7.64 -18.98 2.78
CA THR A 528 6.83 -20.10 3.31
C THR A 528 5.43 -20.10 2.71
N ILE A 529 4.75 -18.95 2.62
CA ILE A 529 3.40 -18.82 2.07
C ILE A 529 3.38 -19.20 0.59
N ILE A 530 4.35 -18.76 -0.21
CA ILE A 530 4.46 -19.12 -1.63
C ILE A 530 4.65 -20.64 -1.77
N ALA A 531 5.54 -21.24 -1.00
CA ALA A 531 5.75 -22.69 -1.01
C ALA A 531 4.48 -23.44 -0.58
N ALA A 532 3.83 -23.03 0.51
CA ALA A 532 2.57 -23.61 0.98
C ALA A 532 1.46 -23.51 -0.07
N SER A 533 1.40 -22.41 -0.83
CA SER A 533 0.39 -22.21 -1.88
C SER A 533 0.47 -23.26 -3.00
N THR A 534 1.64 -23.83 -3.23
CA THR A 534 1.84 -24.93 -4.19
C THR A 534 1.71 -26.32 -3.55
N ARG A 535 1.27 -26.37 -2.27
CA ARG A 535 1.16 -27.64 -1.50
C ARG A 535 2.50 -28.34 -1.29
N THR A 536 3.59 -27.59 -1.25
CA THR A 536 4.92 -28.11 -0.85
C THR A 536 4.81 -28.73 0.55
N PRO A 537 5.47 -29.88 0.84
CA PRO A 537 5.49 -30.46 2.17
C PRO A 537 5.89 -29.48 3.25
N PHE A 538 5.32 -29.62 4.46
CA PHE A 538 5.45 -28.68 5.56
C PHE A 538 6.91 -28.33 5.89
N GLU A 539 7.75 -29.35 6.09
CA GLU A 539 9.16 -29.19 6.44
C GLU A 539 9.95 -28.45 5.35
N VAL A 540 9.62 -28.69 4.08
CA VAL A 540 10.28 -28.03 2.93
C VAL A 540 9.82 -26.58 2.83
N ALA A 541 8.52 -26.30 3.01
CA ALA A 541 7.98 -24.94 2.95
C ALA A 541 8.54 -24.07 4.08
N VAL A 542 8.61 -24.59 5.30
CA VAL A 542 9.20 -23.90 6.45
C VAL A 542 10.70 -23.71 6.28
N ALA A 543 11.41 -24.71 5.75
CA ALA A 543 12.83 -24.60 5.43
C ALA A 543 13.11 -23.49 4.41
N GLN A 544 12.25 -23.28 3.39
CA GLN A 544 12.39 -22.16 2.46
C GLN A 544 12.27 -20.82 3.18
N GLY A 545 11.33 -20.69 4.14
CA GLY A 545 11.20 -19.50 4.97
C GLY A 545 12.44 -19.21 5.82
N ILE A 546 13.06 -20.26 6.38
CA ILE A 546 14.33 -20.14 7.12
C ILE A 546 15.49 -19.80 6.17
N GLY A 547 15.51 -20.38 4.97
CA GLY A 547 16.58 -20.21 3.99
C GLY A 547 16.76 -18.76 3.52
N VAL A 548 15.72 -17.93 3.61
CA VAL A 548 15.82 -16.49 3.28
C VAL A 548 16.15 -15.61 4.49
N ILE A 549 16.36 -16.19 5.68
CA ILE A 549 16.85 -15.46 6.86
C ILE A 549 18.39 -15.36 6.75
N THR A 550 18.84 -14.19 6.35
CA THR A 550 20.24 -13.88 6.08
C THR A 550 20.70 -12.68 6.91
N ASP A 551 21.90 -12.19 6.64
CA ASP A 551 22.44 -10.98 7.30
C ASP A 551 21.58 -9.71 7.07
N VAL A 552 20.79 -9.68 5.99
CA VAL A 552 19.89 -8.53 5.69
C VAL A 552 18.46 -8.75 6.17
N HIS A 553 18.14 -9.95 6.70
CA HIS A 553 16.83 -10.27 7.26
C HIS A 553 16.99 -11.26 8.43
N GLY A 554 16.83 -10.77 9.67
CA GLY A 554 16.97 -11.56 10.90
C GLY A 554 18.40 -11.80 11.37
N GLY A 555 19.42 -11.35 10.64
CA GLY A 555 20.82 -11.39 11.05
C GLY A 555 21.35 -10.09 11.68
N ALA A 556 20.51 -9.05 11.70
CA ALA A 556 20.91 -7.74 12.24
C ALA A 556 21.29 -7.80 13.74
N GLY A 557 20.67 -8.69 14.50
CA GLY A 557 20.96 -8.87 15.93
C GLY A 557 22.39 -9.31 16.20
N ALA A 558 22.95 -10.20 15.40
CA ALA A 558 24.36 -10.63 15.54
C ALA A 558 25.33 -9.48 15.28
N LYS A 559 25.09 -8.69 14.23
CA LYS A 559 25.93 -7.51 13.91
C LYS A 559 25.76 -6.39 14.93
N ALA A 560 24.55 -6.22 15.49
CA ALA A 560 24.31 -5.28 16.58
C ALA A 560 25.07 -5.69 17.84
N ALA A 561 25.05 -6.98 18.22
CA ALA A 561 25.83 -7.50 19.35
C ALA A 561 27.32 -7.24 19.14
N GLN A 562 27.86 -7.54 17.96
CA GLN A 562 29.25 -7.26 17.63
C GLN A 562 29.59 -5.77 17.72
N PHE A 563 28.77 -4.89 17.16
CA PHE A 563 28.94 -3.46 17.21
C PHE A 563 28.98 -2.95 18.68
N PHE A 564 28.06 -3.40 19.52
CA PHE A 564 28.04 -3.01 20.94
C PHE A 564 29.28 -3.52 21.67
N HIS A 565 29.76 -4.71 21.37
CA HIS A 565 30.96 -5.27 21.93
C HIS A 565 32.19 -4.43 21.52
N GLU A 566 32.35 -4.11 20.23
CA GLU A 566 33.41 -3.25 19.72
C GLU A 566 33.42 -1.86 20.39
N CYS A 567 32.23 -1.28 20.65
CA CYS A 567 32.13 -0.01 21.36
C CYS A 567 32.65 -0.09 22.78
N ILE A 568 32.33 -1.15 23.51
CA ILE A 568 32.74 -1.32 24.91
C ILE A 568 34.23 -1.68 25.00
N GLU A 569 34.74 -2.54 24.15
CA GLU A 569 36.18 -2.84 24.08
C GLU A 569 37.01 -1.62 23.73
N LYS A 570 36.59 -0.81 22.76
CA LYS A 570 37.26 0.45 22.41
C LYS A 570 37.25 1.42 23.58
N SER A 571 36.11 1.55 24.29
CA SER A 571 36.01 2.38 25.50
C SER A 571 37.05 1.98 26.57
N LYS A 572 37.13 0.66 26.84
CA LYS A 572 38.07 0.11 27.83
C LYS A 572 39.55 0.31 27.40
N LYS A 573 39.84 0.05 26.12
CA LYS A 573 41.21 0.17 25.58
C LYS A 573 41.71 1.60 25.53
N GLU A 574 40.86 2.55 25.17
CA GLU A 574 41.24 3.96 25.01
C GLU A 574 40.94 4.80 26.26
N HIS A 575 40.39 4.20 27.33
CA HIS A 575 39.98 4.86 28.57
C HIS A 575 39.04 6.06 28.34
N ILE A 576 38.08 5.92 27.40
CA ILE A 576 37.09 6.93 27.07
C ILE A 576 35.67 6.46 27.44
N ASP A 577 34.76 7.40 27.56
CA ASP A 577 33.33 7.05 27.79
C ASP A 577 32.73 6.19 26.67
N VAL A 578 31.86 5.25 27.04
CA VAL A 578 31.19 4.35 26.09
C VAL A 578 30.43 5.11 25.01
N SER A 579 29.79 6.22 25.35
CA SER A 579 29.07 7.05 24.37
C SER A 579 30.01 7.74 23.38
N GLN A 580 31.20 8.12 23.84
CA GLN A 580 32.25 8.70 22.99
C GLN A 580 32.83 7.64 22.04
N SER A 581 33.10 6.45 22.56
CA SER A 581 33.51 5.28 21.75
C SER A 581 32.49 4.94 20.68
N ALA A 582 31.22 4.87 21.07
CA ALA A 582 30.11 4.56 20.13
C ALA A 582 30.00 5.61 19.01
N ARG A 583 30.07 6.92 19.36
CA ARG A 583 30.05 7.99 18.33
C ARG A 583 31.23 7.89 17.37
N SER A 584 32.42 7.58 17.87
CA SER A 584 33.63 7.39 17.04
C SER A 584 33.47 6.23 16.08
N LEU A 585 33.05 5.06 16.58
CA LEU A 585 32.80 3.88 15.73
C LEU A 585 31.65 4.08 14.73
N MET A 586 30.58 4.79 15.10
CA MET A 586 29.50 5.15 14.17
C MET A 586 30.04 5.98 13.00
N LYS A 587 30.91 6.98 13.27
CA LYS A 587 31.53 7.78 12.19
C LYS A 587 32.38 6.90 11.29
N ASP A 588 33.24 6.06 11.85
CA ASP A 588 34.07 5.13 11.08
C ASP A 588 33.27 4.18 10.20
N TYR A 589 32.13 3.66 10.72
CA TYR A 589 31.25 2.78 9.96
C TYR A 589 30.57 3.53 8.80
N ILE A 590 30.08 4.75 9.05
CA ILE A 590 29.45 5.60 8.05
C ILE A 590 30.42 5.98 6.93
N GLU A 591 31.65 6.39 7.28
CA GLU A 591 32.71 6.72 6.31
C GLU A 591 33.09 5.54 5.43
N LYS A 592 33.05 4.31 5.98
CA LYS A 592 33.31 3.06 5.25
C LYS A 592 32.08 2.53 4.52
N GLY A 593 30.96 3.27 4.47
CA GLY A 593 29.70 2.83 3.85
C GLY A 593 29.02 1.65 4.55
N LYS A 594 29.41 1.32 5.80
CA LYS A 594 28.80 0.26 6.60
C LYS A 594 27.55 0.77 7.30
N ARG A 595 26.56 -0.11 7.43
CA ARG A 595 25.35 0.15 8.22
C ARG A 595 25.60 -0.16 9.69
N ILE A 596 24.90 0.53 10.58
CA ILE A 596 24.77 0.18 11.99
C ILE A 596 23.49 -0.62 12.11
N GLU A 597 23.66 -1.92 12.20
CA GLU A 597 22.53 -2.86 12.25
C GLU A 597 21.82 -2.79 13.61
N GLY A 598 20.55 -3.17 13.66
CA GLY A 598 19.73 -3.04 14.87
C GLY A 598 19.05 -1.68 15.02
N LEU A 599 19.28 -0.73 14.08
CA LEU A 599 18.61 0.57 14.01
C LEU A 599 17.70 0.66 12.79
N GLY A 600 16.56 1.34 12.96
CA GLY A 600 15.54 1.55 11.92
C GLY A 600 14.50 0.44 11.86
N HIS A 601 13.27 0.83 11.54
CA HIS A 601 12.15 -0.06 11.30
C HIS A 601 11.24 0.53 10.23
N ARG A 602 10.65 -0.34 9.37
CA ARG A 602 9.77 0.11 8.27
C ARG A 602 8.42 0.65 8.75
N VAL A 603 7.94 0.18 9.90
CA VAL A 603 6.60 0.48 10.43
C VAL A 603 6.68 1.19 11.78
N HIS A 604 7.61 0.79 12.65
CA HIS A 604 7.68 1.27 14.02
C HIS A 604 8.65 2.45 14.18
N THR A 605 8.19 3.53 14.77
CA THR A 605 9.04 4.61 15.30
C THR A 605 9.53 4.28 16.71
N LYS A 606 8.83 3.38 17.39
CA LYS A 606 9.20 2.78 18.68
C LYS A 606 8.81 1.30 18.64
N ASP A 607 9.79 0.39 18.58
CA ASP A 607 9.51 -1.04 18.57
C ASP A 607 8.81 -1.46 19.88
N PRO A 608 7.60 -2.04 19.85
CA PRO A 608 6.82 -2.36 21.05
C PRO A 608 7.47 -3.45 21.93
N ARG A 609 8.40 -4.25 21.37
CA ARG A 609 9.07 -5.35 22.07
C ARG A 609 10.27 -4.90 22.92
N ARG A 610 10.84 -3.71 22.65
CA ARG A 610 12.09 -3.26 23.25
C ARG A 610 12.01 -3.07 24.77
N ASP A 611 10.98 -2.37 25.23
CA ASP A 611 10.89 -1.98 26.65
C ASP A 611 10.61 -3.21 27.53
N VAL A 612 9.78 -4.14 27.06
CA VAL A 612 9.46 -5.39 27.78
C VAL A 612 10.69 -6.29 27.87
N LEU A 613 11.48 -6.43 26.79
CA LEU A 613 12.73 -7.21 26.82
C LEU A 613 13.76 -6.60 27.77
N TRP A 614 13.95 -5.29 27.77
CA TRP A 614 14.85 -4.62 28.71
C TRP A 614 14.41 -4.77 30.17
N ASN A 615 13.11 -4.75 30.45
CA ASN A 615 12.56 -4.98 31.78
C ASN A 615 12.83 -6.40 32.27
N ILE A 616 12.57 -7.41 31.43
CA ILE A 616 12.86 -8.81 31.75
C ILE A 616 14.37 -9.02 31.95
N ALA A 617 15.23 -8.41 31.13
CA ALA A 617 16.67 -8.48 31.29
C ALA A 617 17.14 -7.88 32.65
N SER A 618 16.52 -6.78 33.05
CA SER A 618 16.81 -6.16 34.36
C SER A 618 16.37 -7.06 35.53
N GLN A 619 15.19 -7.66 35.45
CA GLN A 619 14.66 -8.62 36.45
C GLN A 619 15.48 -9.91 36.50
N ALA A 620 16.00 -10.36 35.36
CA ALA A 620 16.86 -11.52 35.27
C ALA A 620 18.30 -11.25 35.80
N GLY A 621 18.65 -9.99 36.02
CA GLY A 621 20.01 -9.61 36.46
C GLY A 621 21.06 -9.71 35.35
N VAL A 622 20.65 -9.69 34.07
CA VAL A 622 21.57 -9.75 32.91
C VAL A 622 21.82 -8.37 32.28
N ALA A 623 21.20 -7.30 32.81
CA ALA A 623 21.36 -5.95 32.28
C ALA A 623 22.75 -5.34 32.58
N GLY A 624 23.66 -5.39 31.62
CA GLY A 624 25.02 -4.89 31.68
C GLY A 624 25.26 -3.63 30.83
N GLU A 625 26.50 -3.48 30.38
CA GLU A 625 26.94 -2.30 29.60
C GLU A 625 26.37 -2.26 28.18
N HIS A 626 26.19 -3.43 27.54
CA HIS A 626 25.69 -3.52 26.20
C HIS A 626 24.19 -3.14 26.13
N ILE A 627 23.39 -3.56 27.10
CA ILE A 627 21.98 -3.13 27.21
C ILE A 627 21.88 -1.63 27.51
N ARG A 628 22.76 -1.08 28.39
CA ARG A 628 22.82 0.38 28.61
C ARG A 628 23.11 1.14 27.34
N LEU A 629 24.08 0.68 26.54
CA LEU A 629 24.42 1.26 25.25
C LEU A 629 23.24 1.13 24.27
N SER A 630 22.60 -0.03 24.21
CA SER A 630 21.43 -0.26 23.33
C SER A 630 20.26 0.70 23.62
N LYS A 631 20.08 1.13 24.87
CA LYS A 631 19.05 2.12 25.26
C LYS A 631 19.34 3.53 24.73
N THR A 632 20.60 3.86 24.52
CA THR A 632 21.07 5.21 24.12
C THR A 632 21.51 5.30 22.66
N VAL A 633 21.70 4.17 21.98
CA VAL A 633 22.28 4.09 20.62
C VAL A 633 21.53 4.93 19.58
N SER A 634 20.21 4.99 19.64
CA SER A 634 19.39 5.81 18.72
C SER A 634 19.70 7.31 18.88
N ALA A 635 19.78 7.81 20.10
CA ALA A 635 20.12 9.20 20.38
C ALA A 635 21.58 9.53 19.99
N LEU A 636 22.50 8.58 20.19
CA LEU A 636 23.88 8.73 19.75
C LEU A 636 23.98 8.77 18.22
N PHE A 637 23.23 7.96 17.53
CA PHE A 637 23.17 7.97 16.07
C PHE A 637 22.59 9.28 15.53
N GLU A 638 21.54 9.82 16.17
CA GLU A 638 20.96 11.11 15.81
C GLU A 638 21.98 12.25 15.96
N GLN A 639 22.81 12.24 17.03
CA GLN A 639 23.90 13.22 17.21
C GLN A 639 24.96 13.13 16.10
N VAL A 640 25.23 11.94 15.56
CA VAL A 640 26.23 11.73 14.51
C VAL A 640 25.72 12.03 13.11
N ARG A 641 24.44 11.70 12.83
CA ARG A 641 23.85 11.72 11.47
C ARG A 641 22.79 12.78 11.27
N GLY A 642 22.28 13.43 12.33
CA GLY A 642 21.14 14.33 12.25
C GLY A 642 19.81 13.65 11.89
N MET A 643 19.74 12.32 12.00
CA MET A 643 18.58 11.52 11.64
C MET A 643 18.25 10.55 12.78
N ASN A 644 17.01 10.56 13.23
CA ASN A 644 16.55 9.60 14.24
C ASN A 644 16.22 8.25 13.59
N LEU A 645 16.92 7.19 14.03
CA LEU A 645 16.59 5.81 13.71
C LEU A 645 16.30 5.05 15.02
N PRO A 646 15.06 4.58 15.22
CA PRO A 646 14.72 3.84 16.44
C PRO A 646 15.48 2.51 16.47
N ILE A 647 15.88 2.07 17.67
CA ILE A 647 16.36 0.71 17.87
C ILE A 647 15.18 -0.26 17.64
N ASN A 648 15.42 -1.31 16.89
CA ASN A 648 14.47 -2.40 16.64
C ASN A 648 14.74 -3.61 17.54
N VAL A 649 13.90 -4.65 17.44
CA VAL A 649 14.04 -5.86 18.27
C VAL A 649 15.39 -6.56 18.09
N ASP A 650 15.96 -6.55 16.88
CA ASP A 650 17.26 -7.17 16.63
C ASP A 650 18.38 -6.47 17.41
N GLY A 651 18.37 -5.13 17.47
CA GLY A 651 19.32 -4.35 18.27
C GLY A 651 19.17 -4.61 19.78
N VAL A 652 17.93 -4.78 20.24
CA VAL A 652 17.65 -5.10 21.65
C VAL A 652 18.17 -6.50 22.00
N ILE A 653 17.85 -7.50 21.18
CA ILE A 653 18.33 -8.89 21.35
C ILE A 653 19.85 -8.92 21.29
N GLY A 654 20.49 -8.19 20.36
CA GLY A 654 21.93 -8.09 20.27
C GLY A 654 22.59 -7.60 21.56
N GLY A 655 22.05 -6.55 22.17
CA GLY A 655 22.54 -6.03 23.47
C GLY A 655 22.37 -7.05 24.62
N ILE A 656 21.25 -7.79 24.64
CA ILE A 656 21.00 -8.83 25.67
C ILE A 656 21.94 -10.02 25.49
N VAL A 657 22.11 -10.52 24.29
CA VAL A 657 23.02 -11.64 23.94
C VAL A 657 24.46 -11.30 24.33
N ALA A 658 24.89 -10.07 24.10
CA ALA A 658 26.22 -9.60 24.46
C ALA A 658 26.40 -9.51 26.00
N ASP A 659 25.41 -9.03 26.76
CA ASP A 659 25.48 -8.98 28.23
C ASP A 659 25.33 -10.38 28.89
N MET A 660 24.80 -11.37 28.17
CA MET A 660 24.77 -12.78 28.59
C MET A 660 26.09 -13.51 28.27
N ASP A 661 27.09 -12.83 27.70
CA ASP A 661 28.36 -13.41 27.25
C ASP A 661 28.18 -14.59 26.27
N LEU A 662 27.16 -14.49 25.42
CA LEU A 662 26.88 -15.48 24.37
C LEU A 662 27.51 -15.04 23.04
N ASN A 663 27.84 -16.03 22.20
CA ASN A 663 28.32 -15.73 20.85
C ASN A 663 27.30 -14.87 20.08
N PRO A 664 27.72 -13.79 19.41
CA PRO A 664 26.82 -12.91 18.65
C PRO A 664 25.89 -13.65 17.67
N SER A 665 26.34 -14.77 17.08
CA SER A 665 25.52 -15.58 16.17
C SER A 665 24.25 -16.15 16.84
N ILE A 666 24.20 -16.23 18.17
CA ILE A 666 23.03 -16.66 18.92
C ILE A 666 21.84 -15.74 18.70
N ALA A 667 22.05 -14.44 18.50
CA ALA A 667 20.96 -13.51 18.20
C ALA A 667 20.21 -13.93 16.93
N LYS A 668 20.92 -14.34 15.87
CA LYS A 668 20.33 -14.87 14.64
C LYS A 668 19.62 -16.24 14.88
N ALA A 669 20.23 -17.09 15.69
CA ALA A 669 19.65 -18.39 16.04
C ALA A 669 18.30 -18.23 16.77
N LEU A 670 18.22 -17.31 17.75
CA LEU A 670 17.00 -16.98 18.48
C LEU A 670 15.90 -16.44 17.56
N PHE A 671 16.27 -15.54 16.64
CA PHE A 671 15.33 -15.01 15.64
C PHE A 671 14.77 -16.11 14.75
N ILE A 672 15.62 -16.97 14.18
CA ILE A 672 15.18 -18.09 13.33
C ILE A 672 14.25 -19.02 14.08
N TYR A 673 14.63 -19.37 15.30
CA TYR A 673 13.86 -20.31 16.10
C TYR A 673 12.49 -19.76 16.50
N GLY A 674 12.42 -18.51 16.95
CA GLY A 674 11.14 -17.87 17.24
C GLY A 674 10.25 -17.79 15.99
N ARG A 675 10.83 -17.36 14.86
CA ARG A 675 10.13 -17.20 13.59
C ARG A 675 9.53 -18.49 13.07
N LEU A 676 10.09 -19.66 13.41
CA LEU A 676 9.58 -20.96 13.01
C LEU A 676 8.11 -21.18 13.40
N ALA A 677 7.70 -20.69 14.57
CA ALA A 677 6.30 -20.78 15.02
C ALA A 677 5.35 -20.01 14.08
N GLY A 678 5.71 -18.76 13.70
CA GLY A 678 4.95 -17.96 12.75
C GLY A 678 4.94 -18.57 11.34
N LEU A 679 6.08 -19.08 10.86
CA LEU A 679 6.15 -19.75 9.57
C LEU A 679 5.24 -20.98 9.52
N SER A 680 5.21 -21.77 10.60
CA SER A 680 4.30 -22.92 10.72
C SER A 680 2.84 -22.50 10.65
N ALA A 681 2.47 -21.44 11.37
CA ALA A 681 1.12 -20.91 11.37
C ALA A 681 0.71 -20.40 9.98
N HIS A 682 1.57 -19.64 9.31
CA HIS A 682 1.32 -19.15 7.95
C HIS A 682 1.21 -20.30 6.93
N TYR A 683 1.98 -21.38 7.10
CA TYR A 683 1.83 -22.59 6.27
C TYR A 683 0.42 -23.17 6.40
N PHE A 684 -0.04 -23.41 7.63
CA PHE A 684 -1.35 -24.02 7.86
C PHE A 684 -2.51 -23.08 7.49
N GLU A 685 -2.37 -21.76 7.69
CA GLU A 685 -3.33 -20.79 7.20
C GLU A 685 -3.46 -20.86 5.67
N GLU A 686 -2.35 -20.91 4.95
CA GLU A 686 -2.34 -20.92 3.49
C GLU A 686 -2.95 -22.19 2.91
N ILE A 687 -2.63 -23.37 3.44
CA ILE A 687 -3.17 -24.62 2.91
C ILE A 687 -4.65 -24.85 3.24
N SER A 688 -5.16 -24.25 4.34
CA SER A 688 -6.54 -24.46 4.80
C SER A 688 -7.54 -23.50 4.19
N SER A 689 -7.16 -22.27 3.87
CA SER A 689 -8.10 -21.18 3.54
C SER A 689 -7.86 -20.50 2.21
N LYS A 690 -6.79 -20.82 1.50
CA LYS A 690 -6.38 -20.11 0.28
C LYS A 690 -6.41 -21.01 -0.96
N PRO A 691 -6.71 -20.45 -2.14
CA PRO A 691 -6.64 -21.22 -3.38
C PRO A 691 -5.20 -21.67 -3.69
N VAL A 692 -5.08 -22.74 -4.45
CA VAL A 692 -3.78 -23.27 -4.91
C VAL A 692 -3.10 -22.27 -5.83
N MET A 693 -1.78 -22.18 -5.74
CA MET A 693 -0.92 -21.28 -6.53
C MET A 693 -1.27 -19.79 -6.38
N ARG A 694 -0.61 -19.12 -5.44
CA ARG A 694 -0.67 -17.65 -5.37
C ARG A 694 -0.18 -17.04 -6.67
N ARG A 695 -0.99 -16.15 -7.23
CA ARG A 695 -0.64 -15.43 -8.44
C ARG A 695 0.03 -14.10 -8.06
N ILE A 696 1.11 -13.78 -8.75
CA ILE A 696 1.63 -12.41 -8.79
C ILE A 696 0.66 -11.58 -9.61
N ASN A 697 0.38 -10.35 -9.19
CA ASN A 697 -0.36 -9.42 -10.02
C ASN A 697 0.43 -9.21 -11.33
N PHE A 698 -0.15 -9.59 -12.45
CA PHE A 698 0.51 -9.52 -13.76
C PHE A 698 0.94 -8.08 -14.12
N ALA A 699 0.25 -7.07 -13.58
CA ALA A 699 0.60 -5.67 -13.78
C ALA A 699 1.93 -5.26 -13.10
N GLU A 700 2.36 -6.02 -12.09
CA GLU A 700 3.64 -5.80 -11.40
C GLU A 700 4.81 -6.57 -12.01
N ALA A 701 4.54 -7.50 -12.92
CA ALA A 701 5.54 -8.27 -13.63
C ALA A 701 5.94 -7.57 -14.93
N VAL A 702 7.08 -6.88 -14.93
CA VAL A 702 7.58 -6.13 -16.08
C VAL A 702 8.80 -6.82 -16.65
N TYR A 703 8.75 -7.18 -17.94
CA TYR A 703 9.92 -7.64 -18.66
C TYR A 703 10.83 -6.46 -19.00
N ARG A 704 12.08 -6.54 -18.60
CA ARG A 704 13.13 -5.53 -18.87
C ARG A 704 14.28 -6.08 -19.73
N GLY A 705 14.05 -7.19 -20.42
CA GLY A 705 15.03 -7.81 -21.29
C GLY A 705 15.06 -7.19 -22.69
N LYS A 706 15.73 -7.86 -23.60
CA LYS A 706 15.84 -7.44 -25.01
C LYS A 706 14.52 -7.68 -25.74
N GLU A 707 14.20 -6.80 -26.69
CA GLU A 707 13.07 -7.00 -27.60
C GLU A 707 13.17 -8.34 -28.35
N PRO A 708 12.06 -8.90 -28.83
CA PRO A 708 12.05 -10.15 -29.59
C PRO A 708 13.04 -10.11 -30.76
N ARG A 709 13.86 -11.14 -30.86
CA ARG A 709 14.87 -11.26 -31.91
C ARG A 709 14.69 -12.58 -32.64
N GLN A 710 15.03 -12.59 -33.95
CA GLN A 710 15.13 -13.82 -34.72
C GLN A 710 16.39 -14.59 -34.29
N ILE A 711 16.27 -15.90 -34.26
CA ILE A 711 17.41 -16.79 -34.09
C ILE A 711 18.33 -16.63 -35.31
N PRO A 712 19.65 -16.41 -35.13
CA PRO A 712 20.59 -16.24 -36.24
C PRO A 712 20.62 -17.43 -37.16
#